data_fcfafebc6e30814e0b0867c9197a470c
#
_entry.id   fcfafebc6e30814e0b0867c9197a470c
#
_cell.length_a   1.000
_cell.length_b   1.000
_cell.length_c   1.000
_cell.angle_alpha   90.00
_cell.angle_beta   90.00
_cell.angle_gamma   90.00
#
_symmetry.space_group_name_H-M   'P 1'
#
loop_
_entity.id
_entity.type
_entity.pdbx_description
1 polymer ?
#
loop_
_entity_poly.entity_id
_entity_poly.type
_entity_poly.pdbx_seq_one_letter_code
_entity_poly.pdbx_strand_id
1 'polypeptide(L)'
;MKYSDLALAEEEGKLEAALDTSRNLLIEAPTGSGKSLFIPYFLSKHCKGRVVVLQPRRIAALSLAQFSAKLHGEPCGKTVGYQFRQDSCKSEGTRILFQTYGNFLQELLHGKMDADWVVFDEYHERKADMDLLFAYFNRRKIDSPSTGSTGSPTLPRVAVMSAALNRDELEAVLGVKCLSLGHSLFPVQIINQTPATGNSLVSGVGLDAEVVRALKTLYRNNIWQTTLVFLPGKAEIARCHSAAAEALGNNCAEFLELYGGQDRETQDRIFEVTERPRVIFTTNIAETSITVPNVTGVVDSGIERVSLYDDSEKVNVLRTMPISMQNAIQRSGRSGRTQNGCAIRLWSEESEKRMPGGIVPEVLQIEPSELLLQKAALESSSLPPSWRAPTRHLDSGSEAGMTQKSKAEMTELQLPTAIPETRAQAATKLLEDFGMLKDGAITELGLKAIRTPVSSIPLALLLASASGPQDLPDLLLAALAWIHSGTEALQKSKVPQDVLTLAADTLSKSVNVPREVSFTFRQLREYRDGMTHQSHSTSHIPHPTLLTLRSLLKAYPDRLATPSGNAYKLANQNIIRLQVTEPPYAILALTMLRTGGGSKSELKVNLYAPISQDMLGGDNLEKHYELLWRSGQERFIGVEITELSRKEIRTQEASPKVLAELKKLTVDAWREKIEKENWSGRYLTESVQTLLTKMRLAAKLYPEYGLPEMNEEDMEIIFDEFADGKFLLRDIDEGRYRNIVEDYFGKSMLAWLNKTFPDHYVLPNGKRARYSYQEVASSDDGKSVQSIEGVLVEISARIEDFMQLRGEHRIADGKLKVRYDILAPNFRTIQKTWDLTGFWQNTYAEVRKELRGRYPKHPWPESVK
;
A
#
# COMPACT_ATOMS: atom_id res chain seq x y z
N MET A 1 -32.90 -33.79 -5.40
CA MET A 1 -31.45 -33.70 -5.50
C MET A 1 -30.88 -33.91 -4.10
N LYS A 2 -29.91 -34.81 -3.95
CA LYS A 2 -29.17 -35.09 -2.70
C LYS A 2 -27.68 -34.78 -2.94
N TYR A 3 -26.86 -34.78 -1.90
CA TYR A 3 -25.42 -34.62 -2.05
C TYR A 3 -24.77 -35.71 -2.91
N SER A 4 -25.31 -36.93 -2.88
CA SER A 4 -24.90 -38.04 -3.76
C SER A 4 -25.09 -37.78 -5.25
N ASP A 5 -25.95 -36.81 -5.59
CA ASP A 5 -26.28 -36.49 -6.98
C ASP A 5 -25.33 -35.41 -7.54
N LEU A 6 -24.41 -34.87 -6.72
CA LEU A 6 -23.39 -33.91 -7.12
C LEU A 6 -22.24 -34.63 -7.79
N ALA A 7 -21.68 -34.04 -8.85
CA ALA A 7 -20.60 -34.67 -9.65
C ALA A 7 -19.35 -35.01 -8.80
N LEU A 8 -19.06 -34.26 -7.77
CA LEU A 8 -17.92 -34.53 -6.88
C LEU A 8 -18.13 -35.70 -5.90
N ALA A 9 -19.36 -36.19 -5.74
CA ALA A 9 -19.63 -37.35 -4.89
C ALA A 9 -18.91 -38.62 -5.39
N GLU A 10 -18.70 -38.76 -6.70
CA GLU A 10 -17.96 -39.87 -7.30
C GLU A 10 -16.46 -39.89 -6.92
N GLU A 11 -15.95 -38.73 -6.44
CA GLU A 11 -14.53 -38.56 -6.08
C GLU A 11 -14.29 -38.53 -4.55
N GLU A 12 -15.30 -38.94 -3.74
CA GLU A 12 -15.22 -38.99 -2.26
C GLU A 12 -13.99 -39.76 -1.77
N GLY A 13 -13.65 -40.90 -2.41
CA GLY A 13 -12.47 -41.69 -2.05
C GLY A 13 -11.13 -40.99 -2.20
N LYS A 14 -11.01 -40.02 -3.13
CA LYS A 14 -9.80 -39.18 -3.23
C LYS A 14 -9.69 -38.18 -2.06
N LEU A 15 -10.83 -37.65 -1.61
CA LEU A 15 -10.89 -36.80 -0.45
C LEU A 15 -10.56 -37.52 0.85
N GLU A 16 -11.07 -38.76 1.02
CA GLU A 16 -10.73 -39.64 2.15
C GLU A 16 -9.23 -39.90 2.22
N ALA A 17 -8.63 -40.34 1.11
CA ALA A 17 -7.19 -40.58 1.03
C ALA A 17 -6.36 -39.32 1.34
N ALA A 18 -6.85 -38.11 0.96
CA ALA A 18 -6.18 -36.84 1.28
C ALA A 18 -6.30 -36.48 2.77
N LEU A 19 -7.44 -36.77 3.42
CA LEU A 19 -7.60 -36.53 4.86
C LEU A 19 -6.72 -37.47 5.72
N ASP A 20 -6.44 -38.68 5.25
CA ASP A 20 -5.58 -39.64 5.95
C ASP A 20 -4.11 -39.21 5.93
N THR A 21 -3.70 -38.48 4.89
CA THR A 21 -2.29 -38.08 4.67
C THR A 21 -1.97 -36.67 5.06
N SER A 22 -2.97 -35.78 5.16
CA SER A 22 -2.75 -34.35 5.31
C SER A 22 -3.69 -33.71 6.32
N ARG A 23 -3.16 -32.79 7.12
CA ARG A 23 -3.98 -31.99 8.05
C ARG A 23 -4.87 -30.98 7.30
N ASN A 24 -4.36 -30.33 6.28
CA ASN A 24 -5.03 -29.31 5.47
C ASN A 24 -5.33 -29.86 4.07
N LEU A 25 -6.22 -29.20 3.35
CA LEU A 25 -6.58 -29.57 1.98
C LEU A 25 -6.38 -28.41 1.02
N LEU A 26 -5.86 -28.68 -0.16
CA LEU A 26 -5.80 -27.77 -1.29
C LEU A 26 -6.56 -28.40 -2.46
N ILE A 27 -7.66 -27.78 -2.87
CA ILE A 27 -8.61 -28.37 -3.82
C ILE A 27 -8.81 -27.44 -5.01
N GLU A 28 -8.53 -27.95 -6.19
CA GLU A 28 -8.86 -27.27 -7.43
C GLU A 28 -9.99 -28.05 -8.14
N ALA A 29 -11.11 -27.35 -8.37
CA ALA A 29 -12.25 -27.94 -9.05
C ALA A 29 -12.97 -26.88 -9.92
N PRO A 30 -13.42 -27.24 -11.13
CA PRO A 30 -14.08 -26.31 -12.05
C PRO A 30 -15.27 -25.60 -11.42
N THR A 31 -15.61 -24.41 -11.96
CA THR A 31 -16.86 -23.74 -11.58
C THR A 31 -18.07 -24.60 -11.96
N GLY A 32 -19.01 -24.73 -11.03
CA GLY A 32 -20.22 -25.55 -11.26
C GLY A 32 -20.09 -27.03 -10.90
N SER A 33 -18.92 -27.50 -10.51
CA SER A 33 -18.70 -28.90 -10.05
C SER A 33 -19.42 -29.26 -8.75
N GLY A 34 -19.92 -28.24 -8.01
CA GLY A 34 -20.55 -28.44 -6.70
C GLY A 34 -19.58 -28.42 -5.52
N LYS A 35 -18.32 -27.95 -5.72
CA LYS A 35 -17.28 -27.89 -4.67
C LYS A 35 -17.74 -27.20 -3.40
N SER A 36 -18.41 -26.03 -3.53
CA SER A 36 -18.86 -25.20 -2.41
C SER A 36 -19.98 -25.84 -1.58
N LEU A 37 -20.62 -26.91 -2.11
CA LEU A 37 -21.67 -27.67 -1.44
C LEU A 37 -21.14 -29.00 -0.92
N PHE A 38 -20.46 -29.77 -1.79
CA PHE A 38 -20.02 -31.14 -1.46
C PHE A 38 -18.87 -31.16 -0.45
N ILE A 39 -17.84 -30.31 -0.62
CA ILE A 39 -16.67 -30.32 0.26
C ILE A 39 -17.04 -30.00 1.72
N PRO A 40 -17.82 -28.94 2.03
CA PRO A 40 -18.24 -28.68 3.41
C PRO A 40 -19.09 -29.81 4.01
N TYR A 41 -19.95 -30.41 3.21
CA TYR A 41 -20.74 -31.57 3.62
C TYR A 41 -19.84 -32.77 3.96
N PHE A 42 -18.90 -33.10 3.08
CA PHE A 42 -17.96 -34.18 3.29
C PHE A 42 -17.14 -33.93 4.57
N LEU A 43 -16.55 -32.74 4.75
CA LEU A 43 -15.79 -32.38 5.95
C LEU A 43 -16.63 -32.46 7.24
N SER A 44 -17.93 -32.11 7.18
CA SER A 44 -18.81 -32.16 8.34
C SER A 44 -19.09 -33.59 8.82
N LYS A 45 -18.95 -34.62 7.97
CA LYS A 45 -19.00 -36.02 8.35
C LYS A 45 -17.73 -36.50 9.06
N HIS A 46 -16.58 -35.86 8.76
CA HIS A 46 -15.26 -36.26 9.24
C HIS A 46 -14.72 -35.37 10.40
N CYS A 47 -15.56 -34.52 10.98
CA CYS A 47 -15.23 -33.74 12.18
C CYS A 47 -16.37 -33.78 13.21
N LYS A 48 -16.07 -33.41 14.44
CA LYS A 48 -17.10 -33.35 15.52
C LYS A 48 -17.68 -31.95 15.68
N GLY A 49 -16.92 -30.91 15.43
CA GLY A 49 -17.31 -29.51 15.55
C GLY A 49 -17.87 -28.95 14.23
N ARG A 50 -17.72 -27.69 14.07
CA ARG A 50 -18.30 -26.91 12.95
C ARG A 50 -17.32 -26.77 11.78
N VAL A 51 -17.86 -26.83 10.56
CA VAL A 51 -17.22 -26.45 9.31
C VAL A 51 -17.67 -25.05 8.96
N VAL A 52 -16.77 -24.06 9.00
CA VAL A 52 -17.04 -22.68 8.59
C VAL A 52 -16.58 -22.49 7.17
N VAL A 53 -17.48 -22.08 6.27
CA VAL A 53 -17.21 -21.86 4.85
C VAL A 53 -17.18 -20.35 4.58
N LEU A 54 -16.02 -19.86 4.20
CA LEU A 54 -15.80 -18.45 3.94
C LEU A 54 -16.07 -18.12 2.47
N GLN A 55 -16.91 -17.13 2.24
CA GLN A 55 -17.30 -16.67 0.92
C GLN A 55 -16.93 -15.22 0.70
N PRO A 56 -16.50 -14.82 -0.50
CA PRO A 56 -16.17 -13.41 -0.77
C PRO A 56 -17.40 -12.48 -0.81
N ARG A 57 -18.60 -13.03 -1.00
CA ARG A 57 -19.84 -12.27 -1.19
C ARG A 57 -21.00 -12.78 -0.36
N ARG A 58 -21.79 -11.87 0.23
CA ARG A 58 -22.96 -12.19 1.07
C ARG A 58 -24.00 -13.01 0.32
N ILE A 59 -24.32 -12.63 -0.94
CA ILE A 59 -25.32 -13.32 -1.76
C ILE A 59 -24.93 -14.77 -2.00
N ALA A 60 -23.66 -15.04 -2.26
CA ALA A 60 -23.16 -16.40 -2.43
C ALA A 60 -23.32 -17.24 -1.16
N ALA A 61 -22.87 -16.72 -0.03
CA ALA A 61 -22.98 -17.43 1.23
C ALA A 61 -24.45 -17.73 1.61
N LEU A 62 -25.37 -16.78 1.38
CA LEU A 62 -26.80 -16.98 1.60
C LEU A 62 -27.40 -18.08 0.69
N SER A 63 -27.14 -17.96 -0.61
CA SER A 63 -27.68 -18.91 -1.60
C SER A 63 -27.14 -20.31 -1.38
N LEU A 64 -25.86 -20.44 -1.09
CA LEU A 64 -25.21 -21.73 -0.79
C LEU A 64 -25.76 -22.34 0.51
N ALA A 65 -25.96 -21.54 1.56
CA ALA A 65 -26.54 -22.02 2.80
C ALA A 65 -27.98 -22.55 2.61
N GLN A 66 -28.82 -21.78 1.91
CA GLN A 66 -30.18 -22.15 1.61
C GLN A 66 -30.28 -23.45 0.75
N PHE A 67 -29.41 -23.51 -0.29
CA PHE A 67 -29.39 -24.68 -1.15
C PHE A 67 -28.83 -25.93 -0.45
N SER A 68 -27.78 -25.76 0.35
CA SER A 68 -27.18 -26.82 1.18
C SER A 68 -28.19 -27.35 2.21
N ALA A 69 -28.95 -26.48 2.89
CA ALA A 69 -30.02 -26.87 3.80
C ALA A 69 -31.13 -27.68 3.08
N LYS A 70 -31.50 -27.25 1.87
CA LYS A 70 -32.45 -28.00 1.03
C LYS A 70 -31.93 -29.40 0.65
N LEU A 71 -30.64 -29.57 0.38
CA LEU A 71 -30.05 -30.90 0.13
C LEU A 71 -30.05 -31.79 1.37
N HIS A 72 -29.98 -31.19 2.57
CA HIS A 72 -30.21 -31.91 3.84
C HIS A 72 -31.68 -32.24 4.11
N GLY A 73 -32.62 -31.67 3.36
CA GLY A 73 -34.06 -31.82 3.64
C GLY A 73 -34.55 -31.04 4.86
N GLU A 74 -33.81 -29.98 5.25
CA GLU A 74 -34.07 -29.19 6.44
C GLU A 74 -34.17 -27.70 6.14
N PRO A 75 -34.90 -26.91 6.97
CA PRO A 75 -34.83 -25.46 6.89
C PRO A 75 -33.43 -24.97 7.30
N CYS A 76 -32.99 -23.85 6.69
CA CYS A 76 -31.78 -23.18 7.07
C CYS A 76 -31.79 -22.77 8.55
N GLY A 77 -30.67 -22.88 9.24
CA GLY A 77 -30.54 -22.60 10.67
C GLY A 77 -30.46 -23.83 11.57
N LYS A 78 -30.71 -25.03 11.04
CA LYS A 78 -30.49 -26.31 11.75
C LYS A 78 -29.05 -26.80 11.53
N THR A 79 -28.87 -27.86 10.75
CA THR A 79 -27.55 -28.41 10.43
C THR A 79 -26.71 -27.45 9.58
N VAL A 80 -27.36 -26.73 8.67
CA VAL A 80 -26.73 -25.72 7.79
C VAL A 80 -27.28 -24.35 8.15
N GLY A 81 -26.37 -23.39 8.30
CA GLY A 81 -26.73 -22.01 8.59
C GLY A 81 -25.85 -21.00 7.87
N TYR A 82 -26.18 -19.74 8.05
CA TYR A 82 -25.33 -18.62 7.62
C TYR A 82 -25.24 -17.53 8.69
N GLN A 83 -24.18 -16.72 8.56
CA GLN A 83 -24.01 -15.58 9.42
C GLN A 83 -23.32 -14.44 8.69
N PHE A 84 -23.92 -13.28 8.76
CA PHE A 84 -23.38 -12.00 8.31
C PHE A 84 -23.54 -10.96 9.40
N ARG A 85 -22.91 -9.82 9.22
CA ARG A 85 -23.01 -8.71 10.15
C ARG A 85 -24.46 -8.28 10.46
N GLN A 86 -25.37 -8.36 9.46
CA GLN A 86 -26.72 -7.82 9.54
C GLN A 86 -27.81 -8.90 9.58
N ASP A 87 -27.47 -10.16 9.33
CA ASP A 87 -28.44 -11.24 9.24
C ASP A 87 -27.78 -12.57 9.61
N SER A 88 -28.47 -13.38 10.37
CA SER A 88 -27.96 -14.66 10.84
C SER A 88 -29.07 -15.67 10.97
N CYS A 89 -28.84 -16.87 10.45
CA CYS A 89 -29.72 -18.01 10.60
C CYS A 89 -28.88 -19.23 11.01
N LYS A 90 -28.67 -19.40 12.31
CA LYS A 90 -27.89 -20.50 12.89
C LYS A 90 -28.43 -20.89 14.27
N SER A 91 -28.10 -22.08 14.71
CA SER A 91 -28.38 -22.61 16.06
C SER A 91 -27.12 -23.28 16.64
N GLU A 92 -27.19 -23.76 17.85
CA GLU A 92 -26.11 -24.55 18.46
C GLU A 92 -25.82 -25.83 17.67
N GLY A 93 -26.86 -26.41 17.05
CA GLY A 93 -26.74 -27.61 16.21
C GLY A 93 -26.20 -27.37 14.81
N THR A 94 -25.86 -26.12 14.45
CA THR A 94 -25.36 -25.81 13.11
C THR A 94 -23.95 -26.35 12.93
N ARG A 95 -23.79 -27.27 11.98
CA ARG A 95 -22.56 -27.99 11.64
C ARG A 95 -21.81 -27.37 10.47
N ILE A 96 -22.54 -26.84 9.50
CA ILE A 96 -22.00 -26.15 8.33
C ILE A 96 -22.47 -24.71 8.38
N LEU A 97 -21.52 -23.75 8.52
CA LEU A 97 -21.84 -22.35 8.66
C LEU A 97 -21.18 -21.54 7.54
N PHE A 98 -22.00 -20.94 6.69
CA PHE A 98 -21.55 -20.05 5.64
C PHE A 98 -21.41 -18.62 6.17
N GLN A 99 -20.21 -18.01 5.96
CA GLN A 99 -19.92 -16.64 6.39
C GLN A 99 -19.14 -15.88 5.30
N THR A 100 -19.10 -14.56 5.39
CA THR A 100 -18.15 -13.78 4.61
C THR A 100 -16.81 -13.70 5.31
N TYR A 101 -15.72 -13.54 4.56
CA TYR A 101 -14.37 -13.38 5.10
C TYR A 101 -14.30 -12.28 6.15
N GLY A 102 -14.82 -11.07 5.85
CA GLY A 102 -14.81 -9.95 6.78
C GLY A 102 -15.62 -10.20 8.06
N ASN A 103 -16.75 -10.95 7.97
CA ASN A 103 -17.52 -11.29 9.17
C ASN A 103 -16.74 -12.26 10.08
N PHE A 104 -16.10 -13.26 9.50
CA PHE A 104 -15.28 -14.20 10.24
C PHE A 104 -14.04 -13.55 10.85
N LEU A 105 -13.38 -12.63 10.11
CA LEU A 105 -12.26 -11.84 10.62
C LEU A 105 -12.68 -11.02 11.84
N GLN A 106 -13.84 -10.37 11.80
CA GLN A 106 -14.35 -9.62 12.95
C GLN A 106 -14.64 -10.55 14.14
N GLU A 107 -15.23 -11.72 13.95
CA GLU A 107 -15.42 -12.69 15.03
C GLU A 107 -14.09 -13.14 15.63
N LEU A 108 -13.10 -13.39 14.80
CA LEU A 108 -11.75 -13.74 15.23
C LEU A 108 -11.11 -12.63 16.08
N LEU A 109 -11.20 -11.37 15.63
CA LEU A 109 -10.68 -10.19 16.35
C LEU A 109 -11.41 -9.97 17.70
N HIS A 110 -12.66 -10.43 17.83
CA HIS A 110 -13.41 -10.42 19.09
C HIS A 110 -13.18 -11.67 19.95
N GLY A 111 -12.26 -12.56 19.55
CA GLY A 111 -11.96 -13.79 20.28
C GLY A 111 -13.07 -14.85 20.18
N LYS A 112 -13.90 -14.80 19.13
CA LYS A 112 -14.97 -15.76 18.87
C LYS A 112 -14.59 -16.62 17.67
N MET A 113 -14.28 -17.88 17.89
CA MET A 113 -14.08 -18.86 16.84
C MET A 113 -14.58 -20.22 17.32
N ASP A 114 -15.44 -20.82 16.59
CA ASP A 114 -15.99 -22.14 16.85
C ASP A 114 -15.99 -22.92 15.52
N ALA A 115 -14.84 -23.53 15.21
CA ALA A 115 -14.65 -24.26 13.97
C ALA A 115 -13.60 -25.38 14.14
N ASP A 116 -13.91 -26.56 13.60
CA ASP A 116 -12.93 -27.62 13.35
C ASP A 116 -12.25 -27.44 11.99
N TRP A 117 -13.01 -26.89 11.03
CA TRP A 117 -12.54 -26.57 9.69
C TRP A 117 -12.89 -25.15 9.30
N VAL A 118 -11.92 -24.48 8.68
CA VAL A 118 -12.13 -23.20 7.97
C VAL A 118 -11.87 -23.45 6.48
N VAL A 119 -12.90 -23.29 5.68
CA VAL A 119 -12.86 -23.50 4.24
C VAL A 119 -12.78 -22.15 3.53
N PHE A 120 -11.67 -21.90 2.86
CA PHE A 120 -11.45 -20.74 2.01
C PHE A 120 -12.01 -21.04 0.62
N ASP A 121 -13.22 -20.59 0.33
CA ASP A 121 -13.82 -20.77 -0.99
C ASP A 121 -13.56 -19.57 -1.90
N GLU A 122 -13.47 -19.83 -3.20
CA GLU A 122 -13.15 -18.85 -4.25
C GLU A 122 -11.85 -18.07 -3.96
N TYR A 123 -10.80 -18.76 -3.45
CA TYR A 123 -9.54 -18.16 -3.01
C TYR A 123 -8.86 -17.30 -4.08
N HIS A 124 -9.14 -17.54 -5.36
CA HIS A 124 -8.61 -16.76 -6.46
C HIS A 124 -9.09 -15.29 -6.49
N GLU A 125 -10.17 -14.91 -5.76
CA GLU A 125 -10.63 -13.52 -5.70
C GLU A 125 -9.66 -12.59 -4.93
N ARG A 126 -8.70 -13.14 -4.18
CA ARG A 126 -7.60 -12.42 -3.51
C ARG A 126 -8.04 -11.16 -2.78
N LYS A 127 -9.12 -11.29 -1.97
CA LYS A 127 -9.59 -10.22 -1.09
C LYS A 127 -8.63 -9.96 0.06
N ALA A 128 -8.54 -8.71 0.55
CA ALA A 128 -7.63 -8.34 1.62
C ALA A 128 -7.88 -9.13 2.92
N ASP A 129 -9.14 -9.27 3.35
CA ASP A 129 -9.53 -10.08 4.50
C ASP A 129 -9.17 -11.55 4.32
N MET A 130 -9.32 -12.07 3.10
CA MET A 130 -8.97 -13.45 2.74
C MET A 130 -7.47 -13.66 2.87
N ASP A 131 -6.64 -12.77 2.31
CA ASP A 131 -5.19 -12.86 2.37
C ASP A 131 -4.69 -12.73 3.82
N LEU A 132 -5.31 -11.87 4.64
CA LEU A 132 -4.98 -11.72 6.06
C LEU A 132 -5.34 -12.98 6.87
N LEU A 133 -6.53 -13.52 6.69
CA LEU A 133 -6.95 -14.76 7.36
C LEU A 133 -6.09 -15.95 6.92
N PHE A 134 -5.76 -16.03 5.63
CA PHE A 134 -4.88 -17.07 5.12
C PHE A 134 -3.48 -16.97 5.75
N ALA A 135 -2.90 -15.78 5.84
CA ALA A 135 -1.64 -15.54 6.54
C ALA A 135 -1.72 -15.96 8.01
N TYR A 136 -2.84 -15.63 8.69
CA TYR A 136 -3.06 -15.99 10.10
C TYR A 136 -3.08 -17.49 10.32
N PHE A 137 -3.81 -18.26 9.52
CA PHE A 137 -3.89 -19.73 9.65
C PHE A 137 -2.63 -20.44 9.18
N ASN A 138 -1.86 -19.83 8.25
CA ASN A 138 -0.61 -20.40 7.73
C ASN A 138 0.64 -20.06 8.54
N ARG A 139 0.57 -19.15 9.48
CA ARG A 139 1.69 -18.77 10.34
C ARG A 139 2.40 -19.96 11.01
N ARG A 140 1.80 -21.15 10.97
CA ARG A 140 2.22 -22.34 11.71
C ARG A 140 2.76 -23.46 10.83
N LYS A 141 3.83 -23.22 10.09
CA LYS A 141 4.60 -24.29 9.44
C LYS A 141 5.41 -25.16 10.40
N ILE A 142 5.42 -24.87 11.68
CA ILE A 142 6.34 -25.53 12.63
C ILE A 142 5.53 -26.06 13.80
N ASP A 143 4.91 -27.23 13.61
CA ASP A 143 4.85 -28.24 14.69
C ASP A 143 4.37 -29.56 14.08
N SER A 144 5.30 -30.50 13.98
CA SER A 144 5.06 -31.90 13.76
C SER A 144 4.10 -32.47 14.81
N PRO A 145 3.33 -33.52 14.53
CA PRO A 145 2.43 -34.11 15.49
C PRO A 145 3.22 -34.68 16.66
N SER A 146 3.42 -33.91 17.73
CA SER A 146 3.82 -34.48 19.00
C SER A 146 2.60 -35.11 19.64
N THR A 147 2.62 -36.40 19.66
CA THR A 147 1.76 -37.31 20.45
C THR A 147 1.43 -36.71 21.82
N GLY A 148 0.13 -36.53 22.06
CA GLY A 148 -0.49 -36.66 23.37
C GLY A 148 -0.05 -35.68 24.45
N SER A 149 -0.67 -34.51 24.49
CA SER A 149 -1.02 -33.89 25.79
C SER A 149 -2.44 -33.33 25.68
N THR A 150 -3.29 -33.85 26.48
CA THR A 150 -4.69 -33.46 26.69
C THR A 150 -4.78 -32.02 27.16
N GLY A 151 -5.41 -31.13 26.35
CA GLY A 151 -5.94 -29.89 26.89
C GLY A 151 -5.63 -28.58 26.19
N SER A 152 -4.80 -28.52 25.11
CA SER A 152 -4.62 -27.23 24.37
C SER A 152 -5.58 -27.17 23.18
N PRO A 153 -6.34 -26.07 23.01
CA PRO A 153 -7.21 -25.92 21.85
C PRO A 153 -6.36 -25.90 20.56
N THR A 154 -6.58 -26.88 19.72
CA THR A 154 -5.92 -26.96 18.41
C THR A 154 -6.61 -25.98 17.45
N LEU A 155 -5.84 -25.24 16.66
CA LEU A 155 -6.41 -24.43 15.57
C LEU A 155 -7.20 -25.31 14.61
N PRO A 156 -8.24 -24.72 13.99
CA PRO A 156 -8.97 -25.40 12.92
C PRO A 156 -8.05 -25.86 11.81
N ARG A 157 -8.47 -26.92 11.14
CA ARG A 157 -7.90 -27.37 9.86
C ARG A 157 -8.32 -26.39 8.76
N VAL A 158 -7.48 -26.25 7.74
CA VAL A 158 -7.74 -25.35 6.62
C VAL A 158 -7.98 -26.14 5.34
N ALA A 159 -9.04 -25.81 4.62
CA ALA A 159 -9.26 -26.24 3.26
C ALA A 159 -9.32 -25.02 2.34
N VAL A 160 -8.45 -24.98 1.32
CA VAL A 160 -8.46 -23.93 0.29
C VAL A 160 -9.03 -24.52 -0.98
N MET A 161 -10.04 -23.89 -1.54
CA MET A 161 -10.67 -24.35 -2.77
C MET A 161 -10.93 -23.23 -3.76
N SER A 162 -10.70 -23.53 -5.03
CA SER A 162 -10.86 -22.56 -6.12
C SER A 162 -11.04 -23.29 -7.47
N ALA A 163 -11.46 -22.55 -8.48
CA ALA A 163 -11.50 -23.01 -9.86
C ALA A 163 -10.15 -22.83 -10.59
N ALA A 164 -9.27 -21.99 -10.08
CA ALA A 164 -7.94 -21.76 -10.59
C ALA A 164 -7.02 -21.34 -9.44
N LEU A 165 -5.89 -22.01 -9.29
CA LEU A 165 -4.94 -21.81 -8.21
C LEU A 165 -3.51 -21.64 -8.75
N ASN A 166 -2.72 -20.82 -8.07
CA ASN A 166 -1.26 -20.89 -8.18
C ASN A 166 -0.79 -22.10 -7.34
N ARG A 167 -0.76 -23.28 -7.97
CA ARG A 167 -0.53 -24.56 -7.27
C ARG A 167 0.81 -24.58 -6.55
N ASP A 168 1.89 -24.23 -7.24
CA ASP A 168 3.25 -24.35 -6.69
C ASP A 168 3.43 -23.51 -5.42
N GLU A 169 2.91 -22.28 -5.43
CA GLU A 169 2.95 -21.39 -4.29
C GLU A 169 2.14 -21.94 -3.11
N LEU A 170 0.89 -22.35 -3.36
CA LEU A 170 -0.01 -22.80 -2.30
C LEU A 170 0.39 -24.17 -1.75
N GLU A 171 0.88 -25.10 -2.59
CA GLU A 171 1.46 -26.37 -2.15
C GLU A 171 2.66 -26.13 -1.24
N ALA A 172 3.53 -25.18 -1.62
CA ALA A 172 4.70 -24.84 -0.80
C ALA A 172 4.30 -24.22 0.54
N VAL A 173 3.27 -23.36 0.55
CA VAL A 173 2.79 -22.66 1.76
C VAL A 173 2.02 -23.60 2.69
N LEU A 174 1.08 -24.41 2.17
CA LEU A 174 0.24 -25.30 2.96
C LEU A 174 0.94 -26.63 3.32
N GLY A 175 2.00 -26.98 2.59
CA GLY A 175 2.70 -28.24 2.77
C GLY A 175 1.88 -29.47 2.33
N VAL A 176 0.94 -29.28 1.41
CA VAL A 176 0.04 -30.33 0.90
C VAL A 176 0.00 -30.30 -0.63
N LYS A 177 -0.25 -31.44 -1.25
CA LYS A 177 -0.46 -31.52 -2.70
C LYS A 177 -1.85 -31.08 -3.09
N CYS A 178 -1.95 -30.39 -4.24
CA CYS A 178 -3.23 -29.95 -4.79
C CYS A 178 -4.02 -31.15 -5.32
N LEU A 179 -5.24 -31.29 -4.80
CA LEU A 179 -6.19 -32.28 -5.25
C LEU A 179 -7.04 -31.72 -6.37
N SER A 180 -6.83 -32.19 -7.60
CA SER A 180 -7.67 -31.80 -8.74
C SER A 180 -8.90 -32.70 -8.81
N LEU A 181 -10.08 -32.10 -8.67
CA LEU A 181 -11.37 -32.76 -8.64
C LEU A 181 -12.31 -32.26 -9.74
N GLY A 182 -13.14 -33.14 -10.24
CA GLY A 182 -14.17 -32.80 -11.23
C GLY A 182 -13.62 -32.56 -12.64
N HIS A 183 -14.52 -32.64 -13.60
CA HIS A 183 -14.22 -32.33 -15.01
C HIS A 183 -15.12 -31.19 -15.47
N SER A 184 -14.69 -30.42 -16.46
CA SER A 184 -15.56 -29.46 -17.14
C SER A 184 -16.74 -30.21 -17.75
N LEU A 185 -17.97 -29.84 -17.37
CA LEU A 185 -19.15 -30.62 -17.75
C LEU A 185 -19.43 -30.51 -19.24
N PHE A 186 -19.26 -29.33 -19.84
CA PHE A 186 -19.60 -29.12 -21.25
C PHE A 186 -18.60 -28.14 -21.91
N PRO A 187 -18.24 -28.38 -23.20
CA PRO A 187 -17.36 -27.49 -23.94
C PRO A 187 -17.99 -26.12 -24.20
N VAL A 188 -17.14 -25.08 -24.17
CA VAL A 188 -17.51 -23.72 -24.51
C VAL A 188 -16.74 -23.29 -25.75
N GLN A 189 -17.46 -22.93 -26.80
CA GLN A 189 -16.89 -22.35 -28.00
C GLN A 189 -16.51 -20.88 -27.73
N ILE A 190 -15.26 -20.51 -27.87
CA ILE A 190 -14.78 -19.13 -27.73
C ILE A 190 -14.69 -18.49 -29.10
N ILE A 191 -15.25 -17.30 -29.25
CA ILE A 191 -15.18 -16.48 -30.48
C ILE A 191 -14.65 -15.09 -30.11
N ASN A 192 -13.51 -14.72 -30.66
CA ASN A 192 -12.96 -13.38 -30.49
C ASN A 192 -13.54 -12.45 -31.58
N GLN A 193 -14.33 -11.47 -31.17
CA GLN A 193 -14.93 -10.46 -32.04
C GLN A 193 -14.15 -9.15 -31.93
N THR A 194 -13.23 -8.93 -32.87
CA THR A 194 -12.46 -7.68 -32.90
C THR A 194 -13.42 -6.49 -33.10
N PRO A 195 -13.33 -5.44 -32.26
CA PRO A 195 -14.13 -4.24 -32.43
C PRO A 195 -13.90 -3.57 -33.79
N ALA A 196 -14.94 -2.99 -34.39
CA ALA A 196 -14.86 -2.32 -35.68
C ALA A 196 -13.89 -1.12 -35.68
N THR A 197 -13.67 -0.51 -34.51
CA THR A 197 -12.74 0.59 -34.31
C THR A 197 -11.27 0.16 -34.24
N GLY A 198 -10.97 -1.13 -34.21
CA GLY A 198 -9.62 -1.70 -34.07
C GLY A 198 -8.94 -1.45 -32.73
N ASN A 199 -9.53 -0.64 -31.87
CA ASN A 199 -9.00 -0.28 -30.56
C ASN A 199 -9.68 -1.06 -29.43
N SER A 200 -9.01 -1.17 -28.30
CA SER A 200 -9.60 -1.75 -27.09
C SER A 200 -10.81 -0.93 -26.65
N LEU A 201 -11.87 -1.60 -26.19
CA LEU A 201 -13.11 -0.98 -25.72
C LEU A 201 -12.98 -0.27 -24.35
N VAL A 202 -11.78 -0.07 -23.83
CA VAL A 202 -11.54 0.59 -22.53
C VAL A 202 -12.15 2.00 -22.47
N SER A 203 -12.26 2.69 -23.61
CA SER A 203 -12.93 3.99 -23.70
C SER A 203 -14.47 3.90 -23.62
N GLY A 204 -15.08 2.70 -23.78
CA GLY A 204 -16.51 2.48 -23.82
C GLY A 204 -17.24 3.05 -25.04
N VAL A 205 -16.51 3.60 -26.01
CA VAL A 205 -17.07 4.15 -27.26
C VAL A 205 -17.39 3.00 -28.20
N GLY A 206 -18.65 2.94 -28.67
CA GLY A 206 -19.15 1.89 -29.58
C GLY A 206 -19.40 0.53 -28.93
N LEU A 207 -19.31 0.43 -27.60
CA LEU A 207 -19.54 -0.81 -26.87
C LEU A 207 -20.93 -1.37 -27.11
N ASP A 208 -21.95 -0.54 -27.14
CA ASP A 208 -23.35 -0.87 -27.44
C ASP A 208 -23.52 -1.53 -28.82
N ALA A 209 -22.91 -0.96 -29.85
CA ALA A 209 -22.92 -1.53 -31.19
C ALA A 209 -22.24 -2.90 -31.26
N GLU A 210 -21.10 -3.07 -30.58
CA GLU A 210 -20.38 -4.34 -30.53
C GLU A 210 -21.16 -5.42 -29.77
N VAL A 211 -21.82 -5.06 -28.65
CA VAL A 211 -22.72 -5.96 -27.92
C VAL A 211 -23.89 -6.41 -28.79
N VAL A 212 -24.54 -5.48 -29.49
CA VAL A 212 -25.63 -5.80 -30.44
C VAL A 212 -25.14 -6.75 -31.54
N ARG A 213 -23.95 -6.52 -32.09
CA ARG A 213 -23.35 -7.39 -33.11
C ARG A 213 -23.14 -8.81 -32.58
N ALA A 214 -22.60 -8.94 -31.35
CA ALA A 214 -22.40 -10.23 -30.69
C ALA A 214 -23.73 -10.96 -30.42
N LEU A 215 -24.73 -10.25 -29.88
CA LEU A 215 -26.06 -10.81 -29.63
C LEU A 215 -26.73 -11.31 -30.91
N LYS A 216 -26.61 -10.56 -32.05
CA LYS A 216 -27.08 -11.01 -33.37
C LYS A 216 -26.36 -12.29 -33.83
N THR A 217 -25.08 -12.44 -33.54
CA THR A 217 -24.32 -13.65 -33.88
C THR A 217 -24.83 -14.87 -33.07
N LEU A 218 -25.02 -14.72 -31.74
CA LEU A 218 -25.57 -15.78 -30.89
C LEU A 218 -27.00 -16.18 -31.34
N TYR A 219 -27.85 -15.20 -31.66
CA TYR A 219 -29.17 -15.41 -32.14
C TYR A 219 -29.22 -16.23 -33.45
N ARG A 220 -28.41 -15.85 -34.43
CA ARG A 220 -28.31 -16.56 -35.71
C ARG A 220 -27.79 -17.99 -35.58
N ASN A 221 -26.94 -18.26 -34.60
CA ASN A 221 -26.39 -19.58 -34.32
C ASN A 221 -27.28 -20.42 -33.42
N ASN A 222 -28.50 -19.96 -33.10
CA ASN A 222 -29.47 -20.65 -32.23
C ASN A 222 -28.99 -20.89 -30.79
N ILE A 223 -28.03 -20.07 -30.28
CA ILE A 223 -27.49 -20.12 -28.94
C ILE A 223 -28.20 -19.03 -28.12
N TRP A 224 -29.44 -19.26 -27.74
CA TRP A 224 -30.33 -18.16 -27.35
C TRP A 224 -31.27 -18.49 -26.16
N GLN A 225 -30.88 -19.40 -25.25
CA GLN A 225 -31.70 -19.62 -24.06
C GLN A 225 -31.52 -18.52 -23.03
N THR A 226 -30.38 -18.49 -22.38
CA THR A 226 -29.98 -17.37 -21.50
C THR A 226 -28.60 -16.88 -21.90
N THR A 227 -28.47 -15.60 -22.18
CA THR A 227 -27.19 -14.96 -22.52
C THR A 227 -26.81 -13.96 -21.45
N LEU A 228 -25.60 -14.07 -20.89
CA LEU A 228 -25.00 -13.08 -20.00
C LEU A 228 -24.15 -12.10 -20.79
N VAL A 229 -24.35 -10.80 -20.56
CA VAL A 229 -23.55 -9.73 -21.17
C VAL A 229 -22.79 -9.01 -20.06
N PHE A 230 -21.47 -9.24 -19.97
CA PHE A 230 -20.61 -8.63 -18.94
C PHE A 230 -20.15 -7.24 -19.35
N LEU A 231 -20.48 -6.24 -18.52
CA LEU A 231 -20.26 -4.82 -18.74
C LEU A 231 -19.65 -4.13 -17.49
N PRO A 232 -18.91 -3.02 -17.64
CA PRO A 232 -18.17 -2.42 -16.54
C PRO A 232 -19.05 -1.69 -15.51
N GLY A 233 -20.26 -1.24 -15.88
CA GLY A 233 -21.09 -0.48 -14.94
C GLY A 233 -22.51 -0.20 -15.41
N LYS A 234 -23.31 0.43 -14.52
CA LYS A 234 -24.74 0.71 -14.74
C LYS A 234 -25.02 1.54 -16.00
N ALA A 235 -24.19 2.53 -16.30
CA ALA A 235 -24.39 3.39 -17.46
C ALA A 235 -24.22 2.62 -18.77
N GLU A 236 -23.23 1.72 -18.82
CA GLU A 236 -22.98 0.85 -19.95
C GLU A 236 -24.09 -0.21 -20.07
N ILE A 237 -24.58 -0.77 -18.97
CA ILE A 237 -25.71 -1.69 -18.91
C ILE A 237 -26.94 -1.05 -19.52
N ALA A 238 -27.35 0.13 -19.06
CA ALA A 238 -28.54 0.82 -19.54
C ALA A 238 -28.42 1.15 -21.05
N ARG A 239 -27.28 1.59 -21.52
CA ARG A 239 -27.05 1.89 -22.97
C ARG A 239 -27.12 0.62 -23.82
N CYS A 240 -26.42 -0.44 -23.43
CA CYS A 240 -26.41 -1.70 -24.16
C CYS A 240 -27.76 -2.39 -24.14
N HIS A 241 -28.48 -2.33 -23.02
CA HIS A 241 -29.87 -2.81 -22.90
C HIS A 241 -30.77 -2.10 -23.89
N SER A 242 -30.80 -0.76 -23.89
CA SER A 242 -31.63 0.02 -24.79
C SER A 242 -31.31 -0.27 -26.28
N ALA A 243 -30.00 -0.30 -26.61
CA ALA A 243 -29.57 -0.60 -27.98
C ALA A 243 -29.90 -2.03 -28.42
N ALA A 244 -29.83 -3.01 -27.54
CA ALA A 244 -30.19 -4.39 -27.85
C ALA A 244 -31.71 -4.55 -28.00
N ALA A 245 -32.51 -3.94 -27.13
CA ALA A 245 -33.99 -3.95 -27.21
C ALA A 245 -34.47 -3.30 -28.50
N GLU A 246 -33.87 -2.19 -28.93
CA GLU A 246 -34.15 -1.52 -30.19
C GLU A 246 -33.75 -2.37 -31.42
N ALA A 247 -32.56 -2.95 -31.39
CA ALA A 247 -31.99 -3.65 -32.56
C ALA A 247 -32.52 -5.06 -32.79
N LEU A 248 -33.03 -5.74 -31.74
CA LEU A 248 -33.54 -7.12 -31.77
C LEU A 248 -35.02 -7.21 -31.59
N GLY A 249 -35.66 -6.20 -30.99
CA GLY A 249 -37.07 -6.17 -30.65
C GLY A 249 -37.40 -6.94 -29.36
N ASN A 250 -38.30 -6.39 -28.56
CA ASN A 250 -38.72 -6.95 -27.24
C ASN A 250 -39.40 -8.31 -27.31
N ASN A 251 -39.77 -8.77 -28.49
CA ASN A 251 -40.47 -10.05 -28.66
C ASN A 251 -39.51 -11.23 -28.75
N CYS A 252 -38.22 -11.01 -29.10
CA CYS A 252 -37.26 -12.09 -29.31
C CYS A 252 -36.69 -12.66 -27.99
N ALA A 253 -36.57 -11.84 -26.96
CA ALA A 253 -36.06 -12.22 -25.65
C ALA A 253 -36.57 -11.29 -24.55
N GLU A 254 -36.43 -11.71 -23.29
CA GLU A 254 -36.59 -10.86 -22.13
C GLU A 254 -35.25 -10.21 -21.81
N PHE A 255 -35.18 -8.88 -21.79
CA PHE A 255 -34.00 -8.12 -21.48
C PHE A 255 -34.01 -7.72 -20.01
N LEU A 256 -32.99 -8.14 -19.24
CA LEU A 256 -32.88 -7.93 -17.81
C LEU A 256 -31.54 -7.28 -17.46
N GLU A 257 -31.49 -6.60 -16.33
CA GLU A 257 -30.29 -5.98 -15.79
C GLU A 257 -29.94 -6.61 -14.46
N LEU A 258 -28.64 -6.81 -14.20
CA LEU A 258 -28.12 -7.37 -12.94
C LEU A 258 -26.86 -6.63 -12.49
N TYR A 259 -26.97 -5.86 -11.42
CA TYR A 259 -25.85 -5.15 -10.80
C TYR A 259 -26.06 -4.99 -9.29
N GLY A 260 -24.98 -4.63 -8.57
CA GLY A 260 -25.05 -4.39 -7.13
C GLY A 260 -26.01 -3.24 -6.78
N GLY A 261 -26.76 -3.42 -5.69
CA GLY A 261 -27.70 -2.41 -5.18
C GLY A 261 -29.10 -2.41 -5.82
N GLN A 262 -29.43 -3.44 -6.58
CA GLN A 262 -30.82 -3.68 -6.99
C GLN A 262 -31.62 -4.29 -5.83
N ASP A 263 -32.95 -4.09 -5.87
CA ASP A 263 -33.86 -4.71 -4.93
C ASP A 263 -33.92 -6.24 -5.14
N ARG A 264 -34.34 -6.94 -4.08
CA ARG A 264 -34.34 -8.41 -4.05
C ARG A 264 -35.30 -9.02 -5.04
N GLU A 265 -36.47 -8.39 -5.24
CA GLU A 265 -37.49 -8.87 -6.14
C GLU A 265 -37.00 -8.89 -7.59
N THR A 266 -36.32 -7.81 -8.01
CA THR A 266 -35.68 -7.72 -9.33
C THR A 266 -34.58 -8.78 -9.51
N GLN A 267 -33.77 -9.04 -8.46
CA GLN A 267 -32.76 -10.09 -8.49
C GLN A 267 -33.39 -11.49 -8.55
N ASP A 268 -34.47 -11.77 -7.81
CA ASP A 268 -35.12 -13.09 -7.73
C ASP A 268 -35.68 -13.51 -9.10
N ARG A 269 -36.17 -12.58 -9.91
CA ARG A 269 -36.64 -12.85 -11.29
C ARG A 269 -35.56 -13.46 -12.18
N ILE A 270 -34.30 -13.14 -11.94
CA ILE A 270 -33.15 -13.65 -12.73
C ILE A 270 -32.95 -15.14 -12.46
N PHE A 271 -33.30 -15.61 -11.27
CA PHE A 271 -33.13 -17.02 -10.86
C PHE A 271 -34.29 -17.92 -11.24
N GLU A 272 -35.40 -17.36 -11.72
CA GLU A 272 -36.52 -18.14 -12.18
C GLU A 272 -36.16 -18.93 -13.44
N VAL A 273 -36.59 -20.18 -13.51
CA VAL A 273 -36.46 -21.00 -14.71
C VAL A 273 -37.60 -20.63 -15.65
N THR A 274 -37.30 -20.24 -16.87
CA THR A 274 -38.27 -19.89 -17.92
C THR A 274 -37.86 -20.52 -19.25
N GLU A 275 -38.88 -20.78 -20.08
CA GLU A 275 -38.67 -21.24 -21.44
C GLU A 275 -38.37 -20.07 -22.42
N ARG A 276 -38.76 -18.84 -22.02
CA ARG A 276 -38.54 -17.64 -22.83
C ARG A 276 -37.05 -17.30 -22.86
N PRO A 277 -36.46 -17.02 -24.03
CA PRO A 277 -35.07 -16.55 -24.12
C PRO A 277 -34.84 -15.29 -23.29
N ARG A 278 -33.65 -15.18 -22.68
CA ARG A 278 -33.26 -14.06 -21.84
C ARG A 278 -31.87 -13.50 -22.22
N VAL A 279 -31.76 -12.19 -22.13
CA VAL A 279 -30.47 -11.49 -22.19
C VAL A 279 -30.31 -10.69 -20.90
N ILE A 280 -29.28 -11.02 -20.13
CA ILE A 280 -29.02 -10.41 -18.81
C ILE A 280 -27.77 -9.58 -18.90
N PHE A 281 -27.89 -8.25 -18.86
CA PHE A 281 -26.78 -7.31 -18.82
C PHE A 281 -26.29 -7.20 -17.39
N THR A 282 -25.04 -7.53 -17.15
CA THR A 282 -24.52 -7.68 -15.79
C THR A 282 -23.13 -7.09 -15.62
N THR A 283 -22.79 -6.72 -14.39
CA THR A 283 -21.41 -6.47 -13.99
C THR A 283 -20.74 -7.80 -13.58
N ASN A 284 -19.53 -7.73 -13.00
CA ASN A 284 -18.82 -8.89 -12.45
C ASN A 284 -19.58 -9.62 -11.31
N ILE A 285 -20.78 -9.16 -10.91
CA ILE A 285 -21.61 -9.86 -9.92
C ILE A 285 -22.04 -11.26 -10.37
N ALA A 286 -22.24 -11.47 -11.68
CA ALA A 286 -22.59 -12.77 -12.25
C ALA A 286 -21.36 -13.63 -12.59
N GLU A 287 -20.13 -13.18 -12.29
CA GLU A 287 -18.89 -13.87 -12.68
C GLU A 287 -18.60 -15.11 -11.82
N THR A 288 -18.76 -15.04 -10.50
CA THR A 288 -18.38 -16.15 -9.61
C THR A 288 -19.54 -16.70 -8.77
N SER A 289 -20.27 -15.86 -8.08
CA SER A 289 -21.07 -16.21 -6.92
C SER A 289 -22.55 -16.49 -7.20
N ILE A 290 -23.04 -16.27 -8.43
CA ILE A 290 -24.44 -16.37 -8.80
C ILE A 290 -24.62 -17.47 -9.85
N THR A 291 -25.57 -18.39 -9.64
CA THR A 291 -25.92 -19.42 -10.62
C THR A 291 -27.18 -19.02 -11.34
N VAL A 292 -27.02 -18.42 -12.52
CA VAL A 292 -28.14 -18.16 -13.45
C VAL A 292 -28.48 -19.45 -14.19
N PRO A 293 -29.75 -19.86 -14.24
CA PRO A 293 -30.12 -21.09 -14.92
C PRO A 293 -30.02 -20.98 -16.45
N ASN A 294 -29.73 -22.11 -17.10
CA ASN A 294 -29.77 -22.31 -18.55
C ASN A 294 -28.93 -21.33 -19.38
N VAL A 295 -27.80 -20.89 -18.85
CA VAL A 295 -26.88 -20.02 -19.58
C VAL A 295 -26.19 -20.79 -20.71
N THR A 296 -26.43 -20.37 -21.94
CA THR A 296 -25.86 -20.93 -23.17
C THR A 296 -24.94 -19.96 -23.90
N GLY A 297 -25.16 -18.66 -23.71
CA GLY A 297 -24.39 -17.59 -24.34
C GLY A 297 -23.71 -16.67 -23.33
N VAL A 298 -22.51 -16.21 -23.66
CA VAL A 298 -21.80 -15.16 -22.96
C VAL A 298 -21.30 -14.14 -23.97
N VAL A 299 -21.50 -12.86 -23.66
CA VAL A 299 -20.83 -11.74 -24.34
C VAL A 299 -20.00 -11.02 -23.30
N ASP A 300 -18.69 -10.93 -23.52
CA ASP A 300 -17.78 -10.32 -22.56
C ASP A 300 -17.12 -9.08 -23.15
N SER A 301 -17.30 -7.93 -22.51
CA SER A 301 -16.70 -6.67 -22.94
C SER A 301 -15.17 -6.61 -22.72
N GLY A 302 -14.61 -7.50 -21.89
CA GLY A 302 -13.18 -7.50 -21.54
C GLY A 302 -12.75 -6.37 -20.61
N ILE A 303 -13.70 -5.63 -20.05
CA ILE A 303 -13.43 -4.51 -19.15
C ILE A 303 -14.26 -4.60 -17.89
N GLU A 304 -13.71 -4.01 -16.81
CA GLU A 304 -14.40 -3.87 -15.54
C GLU A 304 -14.13 -2.51 -14.92
N ARG A 305 -14.94 -2.12 -13.95
CA ARG A 305 -14.77 -0.90 -13.18
C ARG A 305 -14.27 -1.25 -11.79
N VAL A 306 -13.05 -0.76 -11.48
CA VAL A 306 -12.36 -1.04 -10.23
C VAL A 306 -12.17 0.25 -9.44
N SER A 307 -12.38 0.17 -8.13
CA SER A 307 -12.06 1.26 -7.20
C SER A 307 -10.60 1.08 -6.75
N LEU A 308 -9.75 2.03 -7.10
CA LEU A 308 -8.33 2.04 -6.73
C LEU A 308 -8.07 3.21 -5.80
N TYR A 309 -7.31 2.97 -4.74
CA TYR A 309 -6.83 4.04 -3.88
C TYR A 309 -5.71 4.82 -4.57
N ASP A 310 -5.86 6.13 -4.63
CA ASP A 310 -4.86 7.06 -5.16
C ASP A 310 -4.08 7.68 -4.01
N ASP A 311 -2.81 7.33 -3.89
CA ASP A 311 -1.93 7.75 -2.79
C ASP A 311 -1.69 9.26 -2.77
N SER A 312 -1.67 9.89 -3.95
CA SER A 312 -1.41 11.32 -4.09
C SER A 312 -2.60 12.18 -3.65
N GLU A 313 -3.82 11.67 -3.89
CA GLU A 313 -5.05 12.39 -3.61
C GLU A 313 -5.76 11.92 -2.33
N LYS A 314 -5.32 10.78 -1.78
CA LYS A 314 -5.91 10.11 -0.60
C LYS A 314 -7.40 9.85 -0.75
N VAL A 315 -7.84 9.49 -1.94
CA VAL A 315 -9.22 9.14 -2.28
C VAL A 315 -9.29 7.91 -3.17
N ASN A 316 -10.45 7.25 -3.15
CA ASN A 316 -10.74 6.18 -4.09
C ASN A 316 -11.12 6.74 -5.46
N VAL A 317 -10.50 6.21 -6.50
CA VAL A 317 -10.75 6.57 -7.91
C VAL A 317 -11.36 5.38 -8.63
N LEU A 318 -12.51 5.56 -9.26
CA LEU A 318 -13.10 4.54 -10.11
C LEU A 318 -12.44 4.58 -11.49
N ARG A 319 -11.74 3.48 -11.84
CA ARG A 319 -11.11 3.32 -13.16
C ARG A 319 -11.72 2.15 -13.93
N THR A 320 -11.93 2.34 -15.22
CA THR A 320 -12.26 1.25 -16.14
C THR A 320 -10.94 0.63 -16.62
N MET A 321 -10.80 -0.68 -16.41
CA MET A 321 -9.58 -1.43 -16.71
C MET A 321 -9.89 -2.71 -17.48
N PRO A 322 -8.95 -3.26 -18.25
CA PRO A 322 -9.07 -4.61 -18.78
C PRO A 322 -9.18 -5.64 -17.64
N ILE A 323 -9.98 -6.67 -17.86
CA ILE A 323 -10.06 -7.82 -16.94
C ILE A 323 -8.82 -8.71 -17.08
N SER A 324 -8.61 -9.62 -16.13
CA SER A 324 -7.61 -10.67 -16.28
C SER A 324 -8.09 -11.81 -17.19
N MET A 325 -7.15 -12.61 -17.72
CA MET A 325 -7.48 -13.84 -18.45
C MET A 325 -8.23 -14.84 -17.58
N GLN A 326 -7.93 -14.87 -16.30
CA GLN A 326 -8.65 -15.69 -15.35
C GLN A 326 -10.13 -15.30 -15.25
N ASN A 327 -10.45 -14.00 -15.18
CA ASN A 327 -11.83 -13.51 -15.24
C ASN A 327 -12.51 -13.88 -16.58
N ALA A 328 -11.81 -13.71 -17.72
CA ALA A 328 -12.33 -14.06 -19.03
C ALA A 328 -12.70 -15.55 -19.15
N ILE A 329 -11.87 -16.44 -18.60
CA ILE A 329 -12.15 -17.88 -18.53
C ILE A 329 -13.36 -18.16 -17.63
N GLN A 330 -13.46 -17.54 -16.47
CA GLN A 330 -14.58 -17.72 -15.55
C GLN A 330 -15.91 -17.23 -16.14
N ARG A 331 -15.90 -16.04 -16.77
CA ARG A 331 -17.09 -15.50 -17.47
C ARG A 331 -17.53 -16.41 -18.60
N SER A 332 -16.59 -16.83 -19.44
CA SER A 332 -16.90 -17.79 -20.54
C SER A 332 -17.45 -19.11 -20.03
N GLY A 333 -16.89 -19.63 -18.93
CA GLY A 333 -17.33 -20.88 -18.28
C GLY A 333 -18.75 -20.87 -17.76
N ARG A 334 -19.41 -19.70 -17.68
CA ARG A 334 -20.82 -19.58 -17.30
C ARG A 334 -21.74 -20.26 -18.31
N SER A 335 -21.39 -20.25 -19.59
CA SER A 335 -22.20 -20.87 -20.66
C SER A 335 -22.06 -22.39 -20.77
N GLY A 336 -21.04 -23.01 -20.14
CA GLY A 336 -20.76 -24.45 -20.21
C GLY A 336 -21.18 -25.27 -18.98
N ARG A 337 -22.17 -24.81 -18.19
CA ARG A 337 -22.52 -25.48 -16.93
C ARG A 337 -23.56 -26.60 -17.10
N THR A 338 -24.55 -26.41 -17.96
CA THR A 338 -25.68 -27.34 -18.14
C THR A 338 -25.71 -27.97 -19.53
N GLN A 339 -25.08 -27.35 -20.48
CA GLN A 339 -24.97 -27.80 -21.87
C GLN A 339 -23.82 -27.08 -22.60
N ASN A 340 -23.54 -27.49 -23.85
CA ASN A 340 -22.52 -26.80 -24.65
C ASN A 340 -22.84 -25.32 -24.78
N GLY A 341 -21.84 -24.47 -24.58
CA GLY A 341 -21.98 -23.04 -24.58
C GLY A 341 -21.16 -22.33 -25.65
N CYS A 342 -21.43 -21.03 -25.79
CA CYS A 342 -20.64 -20.14 -26.63
C CYS A 342 -20.32 -18.85 -25.88
N ALA A 343 -19.09 -18.37 -25.99
CA ALA A 343 -18.69 -17.09 -25.43
C ALA A 343 -18.07 -16.22 -26.54
N ILE A 344 -18.65 -15.04 -26.73
CA ILE A 344 -18.13 -14.01 -27.63
C ILE A 344 -17.37 -13.00 -26.80
N ARG A 345 -16.05 -12.88 -27.05
CA ARG A 345 -15.14 -11.93 -26.46
C ARG A 345 -14.99 -10.72 -27.36
N LEU A 346 -15.33 -9.54 -26.86
CA LEU A 346 -15.31 -8.29 -27.63
C LEU A 346 -13.88 -7.69 -27.73
N TRP A 347 -12.88 -8.53 -28.01
CA TRP A 347 -11.50 -8.13 -28.23
C TRP A 347 -10.78 -9.09 -29.18
N SER A 348 -9.64 -8.65 -29.69
CA SER A 348 -8.79 -9.46 -30.57
C SER A 348 -7.90 -10.43 -29.81
N GLU A 349 -7.44 -11.50 -30.47
CA GLU A 349 -6.47 -12.43 -29.91
C GLU A 349 -5.14 -11.75 -29.51
N GLU A 350 -4.75 -10.67 -30.22
CA GLU A 350 -3.57 -9.89 -29.83
C GLU A 350 -3.77 -9.12 -28.54
N SER A 351 -4.97 -8.56 -28.33
CA SER A 351 -5.33 -7.90 -27.07
C SER A 351 -5.38 -8.89 -25.92
N GLU A 352 -5.80 -10.11 -26.16
CA GLU A 352 -5.85 -11.21 -25.21
C GLU A 352 -4.46 -11.53 -24.63
N LYS A 353 -3.43 -11.56 -25.46
CA LYS A 353 -2.04 -11.80 -25.04
C LYS A 353 -1.47 -10.72 -24.12
N ARG A 354 -2.07 -9.53 -24.10
CA ARG A 354 -1.67 -8.39 -23.26
C ARG A 354 -2.48 -8.29 -21.96
N MET A 355 -3.53 -9.11 -21.80
CA MET A 355 -4.32 -9.13 -20.58
C MET A 355 -3.51 -9.67 -19.41
N PRO A 356 -3.73 -9.15 -18.18
CA PRO A 356 -3.13 -9.72 -16.98
C PRO A 356 -3.52 -11.21 -16.85
N GLY A 357 -2.54 -12.07 -16.50
CA GLY A 357 -2.81 -13.51 -16.36
C GLY A 357 -3.74 -13.84 -15.19
N GLY A 358 -3.55 -13.17 -14.06
CA GLY A 358 -4.31 -13.38 -12.82
C GLY A 358 -4.97 -12.11 -12.29
N ILE A 359 -5.81 -12.28 -11.29
CA ILE A 359 -6.50 -11.18 -10.60
C ILE A 359 -5.48 -10.40 -9.77
N VAL A 360 -5.54 -9.08 -9.83
CA VAL A 360 -4.71 -8.20 -9.00
C VAL A 360 -5.21 -8.28 -7.55
N PRO A 361 -4.38 -8.69 -6.57
CA PRO A 361 -4.77 -8.76 -5.17
C PRO A 361 -5.31 -7.43 -4.63
N GLU A 362 -6.37 -7.48 -3.84
CA GLU A 362 -7.03 -6.30 -3.30
C GLU A 362 -6.11 -5.47 -2.39
N VAL A 363 -5.14 -6.09 -1.73
CA VAL A 363 -4.13 -5.40 -0.91
C VAL A 363 -3.31 -4.36 -1.68
N LEU A 364 -3.21 -4.50 -3.00
CA LEU A 364 -2.55 -3.54 -3.89
C LEU A 364 -3.47 -2.40 -4.35
N GLN A 365 -4.77 -2.47 -4.04
CA GLN A 365 -5.80 -1.58 -4.57
C GLN A 365 -6.41 -0.67 -3.49
N ILE A 366 -6.32 -1.06 -2.21
CA ILE A 366 -6.97 -0.38 -1.08
C ILE A 366 -5.99 0.51 -0.31
N GLU A 367 -6.55 1.40 0.51
CA GLU A 367 -5.84 2.07 1.60
C GLU A 367 -5.60 1.05 2.73
N PRO A 368 -4.35 0.80 3.16
CA PRO A 368 -4.06 -0.37 3.98
C PRO A 368 -4.16 -0.17 5.50
N SER A 369 -4.50 1.02 6.01
CA SER A 369 -4.48 1.29 7.46
C SER A 369 -5.37 0.35 8.26
N GLU A 370 -6.59 0.04 7.77
CA GLU A 370 -7.47 -0.92 8.42
C GLU A 370 -6.84 -2.33 8.46
N LEU A 371 -6.31 -2.78 7.32
CA LEU A 371 -5.67 -4.09 7.20
C LEU A 371 -4.44 -4.21 8.10
N LEU A 372 -3.62 -3.16 8.19
CA LEU A 372 -2.43 -3.14 9.06
C LEU A 372 -2.80 -3.14 10.54
N LEU A 373 -3.85 -2.42 10.93
CA LEU A 373 -4.34 -2.44 12.31
C LEU A 373 -4.89 -3.82 12.68
N GLN A 374 -5.64 -4.47 11.79
CA GLN A 374 -6.15 -5.83 11.96
C GLN A 374 -5.00 -6.85 12.02
N LYS A 375 -3.98 -6.70 11.15
CA LYS A 375 -2.76 -7.52 11.18
C LYS A 375 -2.07 -7.41 12.53
N ALA A 376 -1.81 -6.20 13.02
CA ALA A 376 -1.18 -5.96 14.32
C ALA A 376 -2.00 -6.52 15.49
N ALA A 377 -3.33 -6.49 15.41
CA ALA A 377 -4.19 -7.11 16.42
C ALA A 377 -4.08 -8.64 16.44
N LEU A 378 -4.03 -9.28 15.27
CA LEU A 378 -3.83 -10.73 15.15
C LEU A 378 -2.44 -11.19 15.59
N GLU A 379 -1.43 -10.32 15.49
CA GLU A 379 -0.06 -10.56 15.97
C GLU A 379 0.08 -10.36 17.48
N SER A 380 -0.81 -9.57 18.07
CA SER A 380 -0.71 -9.20 19.47
C SER A 380 -0.97 -10.39 20.40
N SER A 381 -0.30 -10.37 21.57
CA SER A 381 -0.52 -11.34 22.65
C SER A 381 -1.82 -11.12 23.42
N SER A 382 -2.59 -10.10 23.09
CA SER A 382 -3.84 -9.72 23.78
C SER A 382 -5.08 -10.53 23.36
N LEU A 383 -4.97 -11.37 22.32
CA LEU A 383 -6.00 -12.37 22.03
C LEU A 383 -6.03 -13.42 23.15
N PRO A 384 -7.21 -14.03 23.46
CA PRO A 384 -7.32 -15.04 24.51
C PRO A 384 -6.26 -16.14 24.42
N PRO A 385 -5.72 -16.66 25.52
CA PRO A 385 -4.68 -17.71 25.50
C PRO A 385 -5.04 -18.94 24.67
N SER A 386 -6.32 -19.30 24.61
CA SER A 386 -6.88 -20.39 23.79
C SER A 386 -6.70 -20.17 22.28
N TRP A 387 -6.41 -18.95 21.85
CA TRP A 387 -6.30 -18.49 20.45
C TRP A 387 -4.89 -18.07 20.07
N ARG A 388 -4.00 -17.95 21.09
CA ARG A 388 -2.58 -17.67 20.83
C ARG A 388 -1.97 -18.87 20.12
N ALA A 389 -1.03 -18.58 19.20
CA ALA A 389 -0.11 -19.61 18.76
C ALA A 389 0.51 -20.23 20.02
N PRO A 390 0.65 -21.59 20.14
CA PRO A 390 1.44 -22.13 21.19
C PRO A 390 2.84 -21.51 21.10
N THR A 391 3.09 -20.49 21.95
CA THR A 391 4.45 -20.12 22.26
C THR A 391 5.03 -21.37 22.91
N ARG A 392 6.13 -21.92 22.41
CA ARG A 392 6.91 -22.89 23.15
C ARG A 392 7.05 -22.32 24.56
N HIS A 393 6.59 -23.04 25.55
CA HIS A 393 7.14 -22.88 26.90
C HIS A 393 8.63 -23.18 26.77
N LEU A 394 9.41 -22.16 26.53
CA LEU A 394 10.82 -22.19 26.81
C LEU A 394 10.87 -22.25 28.34
N ASP A 395 11.38 -23.35 28.84
CA ASP A 395 11.73 -23.49 30.24
C ASP A 395 12.40 -22.20 30.71
N SER A 396 12.04 -21.73 31.90
CA SER A 396 12.44 -20.47 32.54
C SER A 396 13.96 -20.30 32.76
N GLY A 397 14.79 -21.05 32.06
CA GLY A 397 16.25 -21.00 32.10
C GLY A 397 16.97 -20.52 30.84
N SER A 398 16.29 -20.22 29.72
CA SER A 398 16.97 -19.90 28.45
C SER A 398 16.59 -18.55 27.82
N GLU A 399 15.96 -17.64 28.54
CA GLU A 399 15.58 -16.31 27.99
C GLU A 399 16.76 -15.35 27.77
N ALA A 400 17.94 -15.66 28.25
CA ALA A 400 19.10 -14.76 28.23
C ALA A 400 19.90 -14.75 26.90
N GLY A 401 19.52 -15.51 25.88
CA GLY A 401 20.31 -15.67 24.65
C GLY A 401 19.64 -15.36 23.33
N MET A 402 18.38 -15.00 23.29
CA MET A 402 17.72 -14.66 22.02
C MET A 402 17.76 -13.15 21.75
N THR A 403 18.38 -12.78 20.64
CA THR A 403 18.40 -11.39 20.17
C THR A 403 16.99 -10.91 19.84
N GLN A 404 16.72 -9.61 20.05
CA GLN A 404 15.41 -8.98 19.71
C GLN A 404 14.94 -9.29 18.28
N LYS A 405 15.87 -9.49 17.35
CA LYS A 405 15.63 -9.83 15.95
C LYS A 405 15.00 -11.22 15.76
N SER A 406 15.41 -12.20 16.53
CA SER A 406 14.84 -13.57 16.47
C SER A 406 13.45 -13.67 17.13
N LYS A 407 13.12 -12.80 18.10
CA LYS A 407 11.77 -12.70 18.67
C LYS A 407 10.79 -12.01 17.68
N ALA A 408 11.23 -11.02 16.92
CA ALA A 408 10.43 -10.33 15.91
C ALA A 408 10.10 -11.24 14.70
N GLU A 409 11.05 -12.04 14.21
CA GLU A 409 10.84 -12.95 13.08
C GLU A 409 9.85 -14.09 13.35
N MET A 410 9.64 -14.46 14.62
CA MET A 410 8.71 -15.53 15.00
C MET A 410 7.23 -15.12 15.13
N THR A 411 6.92 -13.83 15.03
CA THR A 411 5.56 -13.30 15.29
C THR A 411 4.90 -12.61 14.12
N GLU A 412 5.63 -12.23 13.09
CA GLU A 412 5.11 -11.45 11.97
C GLU A 412 4.27 -12.28 11.01
N LEU A 413 3.04 -11.78 10.70
CA LEU A 413 2.16 -12.34 9.68
C LEU A 413 2.61 -11.89 8.30
N GLN A 414 3.03 -12.84 7.47
CA GLN A 414 3.39 -12.56 6.08
C GLN A 414 2.17 -12.72 5.18
N LEU A 415 1.71 -11.61 4.59
CA LEU A 415 0.66 -11.64 3.60
C LEU A 415 1.15 -12.35 2.32
N PRO A 416 0.28 -13.09 1.61
CA PRO A 416 0.63 -13.73 0.33
C PRO A 416 1.12 -12.74 -0.74
N THR A 417 0.67 -11.48 -0.64
CA THR A 417 1.17 -10.37 -1.45
C THR A 417 1.54 -9.23 -0.52
N ALA A 418 2.76 -8.73 -0.63
CA ALA A 418 3.23 -7.61 0.18
C ALA A 418 2.52 -6.31 -0.22
N ILE A 419 2.15 -5.50 0.77
CA ILE A 419 1.70 -4.12 0.55
C ILE A 419 2.90 -3.30 0.04
N PRO A 420 2.75 -2.42 -0.96
CA PRO A 420 3.83 -1.53 -1.39
C PRO A 420 4.43 -0.76 -0.21
N GLU A 421 5.75 -0.78 -0.08
CA GLU A 421 6.46 -0.30 1.12
C GLU A 421 6.12 1.14 1.47
N THR A 422 6.12 2.05 0.50
CA THR A 422 5.75 3.46 0.69
C THR A 422 4.34 3.63 1.23
N ARG A 423 3.39 2.81 0.77
CA ARG A 423 2.01 2.82 1.22
C ARG A 423 1.86 2.24 2.63
N ALA A 424 2.59 1.16 2.92
CA ALA A 424 2.62 0.54 4.25
C ALA A 424 3.20 1.50 5.29
N GLN A 425 4.31 2.17 4.97
CA GLN A 425 4.94 3.17 5.85
C GLN A 425 4.02 4.36 6.13
N ALA A 426 3.36 4.91 5.09
CA ALA A 426 2.42 6.01 5.26
C ALA A 426 1.23 5.63 6.16
N ALA A 427 0.67 4.43 5.98
CA ALA A 427 -0.43 3.94 6.78
C ALA A 427 0.00 3.59 8.22
N THR A 428 1.18 3.01 8.42
CA THR A 428 1.74 2.76 9.76
C THR A 428 1.95 4.07 10.51
N LYS A 429 2.57 5.06 9.88
CA LYS A 429 2.74 6.40 10.46
C LYS A 429 1.39 7.03 10.84
N LEU A 430 0.38 6.93 9.98
CA LEU A 430 -0.97 7.42 10.29
C LEU A 430 -1.55 6.75 11.54
N LEU A 431 -1.38 5.44 11.69
CA LEU A 431 -1.87 4.69 12.85
C LEU A 431 -1.07 5.03 14.12
N GLU A 432 0.22 5.31 14.00
CA GLU A 432 1.08 5.77 15.09
C GLU A 432 0.72 7.20 15.51
N ASP A 433 0.50 8.11 14.57
CA ASP A 433 0.04 9.48 14.83
C ASP A 433 -1.31 9.49 15.54
N PHE A 434 -2.18 8.51 15.29
CA PHE A 434 -3.43 8.30 16.00
C PHE A 434 -3.27 7.56 17.34
N GLY A 435 -2.06 7.13 17.69
CA GLY A 435 -1.79 6.36 18.91
C GLY A 435 -2.39 4.95 18.90
N MET A 436 -2.81 4.44 17.75
CA MET A 436 -3.33 3.06 17.61
C MET A 436 -2.22 2.02 17.49
N LEU A 437 -1.07 2.42 16.95
CA LEU A 437 0.17 1.65 16.97
C LEU A 437 1.25 2.41 17.73
N LYS A 438 2.24 1.67 18.23
CA LYS A 438 3.49 2.18 18.76
C LYS A 438 4.60 1.20 18.41
N ASP A 439 5.63 1.67 17.71
CA ASP A 439 6.74 0.83 17.25
C ASP A 439 6.25 -0.43 16.49
N GLY A 440 5.22 -0.26 15.66
CA GLY A 440 4.57 -1.33 14.91
C GLY A 440 3.63 -2.24 15.72
N ALA A 441 3.59 -2.15 17.04
CA ALA A 441 2.72 -2.95 17.91
C ALA A 441 1.39 -2.23 18.18
N ILE A 442 0.29 -3.01 18.28
CA ILE A 442 -1.02 -2.44 18.57
C ILE A 442 -1.11 -1.98 20.04
N THR A 443 -1.66 -0.78 20.24
CA THR A 443 -1.89 -0.19 21.56
C THR A 443 -3.26 -0.61 22.12
N GLU A 444 -3.53 -0.25 23.39
CA GLU A 444 -4.87 -0.43 24.00
C GLU A 444 -5.95 0.35 23.21
N LEU A 445 -5.63 1.56 22.75
CA LEU A 445 -6.53 2.35 21.89
C LEU A 445 -6.80 1.66 20.57
N GLY A 446 -5.76 1.10 19.92
CA GLY A 446 -5.90 0.32 18.71
C GLY A 446 -6.79 -0.92 18.90
N LEU A 447 -6.64 -1.62 20.02
CA LEU A 447 -7.51 -2.77 20.37
C LEU A 447 -8.96 -2.36 20.63
N LYS A 448 -9.19 -1.21 21.27
CA LYS A 448 -10.53 -0.66 21.44
C LYS A 448 -11.14 -0.27 20.07
N ALA A 449 -10.36 0.38 19.20
CA ALA A 449 -10.80 0.80 17.87
C ALA A 449 -11.24 -0.38 17.00
N ILE A 450 -10.47 -1.46 17.00
CA ILE A 450 -10.80 -2.67 16.20
C ILE A 450 -12.08 -3.37 16.64
N ARG A 451 -12.48 -3.19 17.90
CA ARG A 451 -13.70 -3.76 18.48
C ARG A 451 -14.94 -2.89 18.29
N THR A 452 -14.77 -1.70 17.69
CA THR A 452 -15.90 -0.84 17.36
C THR A 452 -16.75 -1.43 16.24
N PRO A 453 -18.06 -1.12 16.15
CA PRO A 453 -18.91 -1.63 15.09
C PRO A 453 -18.73 -0.92 13.74
N VAL A 454 -17.59 -0.25 13.52
CA VAL A 454 -17.24 0.43 12.27
C VAL A 454 -15.81 0.06 11.85
N SER A 455 -15.56 -0.01 10.55
CA SER A 455 -14.26 -0.38 10.00
C SER A 455 -13.39 0.82 9.61
N SER A 456 -14.01 1.98 9.36
CA SER A 456 -13.26 3.21 9.02
C SER A 456 -12.38 3.67 10.19
N ILE A 457 -11.08 3.78 10.00
CA ILE A 457 -10.10 4.18 11.03
C ILE A 457 -10.50 5.49 11.74
N PRO A 458 -10.85 6.60 11.04
CA PRO A 458 -11.26 7.82 11.74
C PRO A 458 -12.51 7.65 12.62
N LEU A 459 -13.50 6.87 12.17
CA LEU A 459 -14.71 6.61 12.96
C LEU A 459 -14.42 5.67 14.14
N ALA A 460 -13.60 4.66 13.94
CA ALA A 460 -13.17 3.75 14.98
C ALA A 460 -12.37 4.48 16.08
N LEU A 461 -11.48 5.40 15.69
CA LEU A 461 -10.75 6.27 16.61
C LEU A 461 -11.70 7.13 17.44
N LEU A 462 -12.67 7.77 16.79
CA LEU A 462 -13.66 8.61 17.46
C LEU A 462 -14.41 7.81 18.55
N LEU A 463 -14.89 6.63 18.20
CA LEU A 463 -15.63 5.76 19.13
C LEU A 463 -14.73 5.22 20.26
N ALA A 464 -13.51 4.79 19.93
CA ALA A 464 -12.58 4.22 20.90
C ALA A 464 -12.01 5.27 21.88
N SER A 465 -11.96 6.55 21.46
CA SER A 465 -11.48 7.67 22.28
C SER A 465 -12.57 8.29 23.16
N ALA A 466 -13.83 7.87 23.03
CA ALA A 466 -14.91 8.36 23.87
C ALA A 466 -14.69 7.89 25.33
N SER A 467 -14.79 8.81 26.27
CA SER A 467 -14.59 8.56 27.70
C SER A 467 -15.83 7.94 28.36
N GLY A 468 -17.00 8.11 27.74
CA GLY A 468 -18.26 7.57 28.24
C GLY A 468 -19.44 7.81 27.29
N PRO A 469 -20.63 7.30 27.64
CA PRO A 469 -21.82 7.43 26.79
C PRO A 469 -22.21 8.86 26.44
N GLN A 470 -21.90 9.83 27.31
CA GLN A 470 -22.19 11.25 27.12
C GLN A 470 -21.45 11.87 25.91
N ASP A 471 -20.31 11.30 25.51
CA ASP A 471 -19.52 11.77 24.37
C ASP A 471 -20.13 11.31 23.04
N LEU A 472 -21.08 10.39 23.07
CA LEU A 472 -21.69 9.74 21.92
C LEU A 472 -23.22 10.00 21.84
N PRO A 473 -23.68 11.24 21.63
CA PRO A 473 -25.10 11.54 21.51
C PRO A 473 -25.74 10.84 20.30
N ASP A 474 -27.04 10.56 20.37
CA ASP A 474 -27.77 9.86 19.30
C ASP A 474 -27.61 10.54 17.93
N LEU A 475 -27.51 11.87 17.89
CA LEU A 475 -27.29 12.61 16.64
C LEU A 475 -25.92 12.25 16.00
N LEU A 476 -24.88 12.15 16.82
CA LEU A 476 -23.55 11.71 16.37
C LEU A 476 -23.62 10.26 15.85
N LEU A 477 -24.23 9.36 16.63
CA LEU A 477 -24.34 7.94 16.23
C LEU A 477 -25.12 7.77 14.92
N ALA A 478 -26.18 8.54 14.72
CA ALA A 478 -26.96 8.56 13.46
C ALA A 478 -26.10 9.08 12.30
N ALA A 479 -25.33 10.15 12.51
CA ALA A 479 -24.40 10.68 11.51
C ALA A 479 -23.31 9.65 11.14
N LEU A 480 -22.72 8.98 12.13
CA LEU A 480 -21.73 7.91 11.92
C LEU A 480 -22.32 6.73 11.13
N ALA A 481 -23.56 6.37 11.40
CA ALA A 481 -24.26 5.32 10.65
C ALA A 481 -24.43 5.68 9.17
N TRP A 482 -24.76 6.92 8.85
CA TRP A 482 -24.85 7.39 7.47
C TRP A 482 -23.48 7.43 6.79
N ILE A 483 -22.42 7.88 7.47
CA ILE A 483 -21.06 7.91 6.93
C ILE A 483 -20.58 6.50 6.64
N HIS A 484 -20.83 5.55 7.53
CA HIS A 484 -20.33 4.17 7.40
C HIS A 484 -21.13 3.31 6.43
N SER A 485 -22.46 3.42 6.44
CA SER A 485 -23.35 2.48 5.74
C SER A 485 -24.27 3.13 4.72
N GLY A 486 -24.28 4.45 4.62
CA GLY A 486 -25.20 5.18 3.73
C GLY A 486 -24.73 5.31 2.28
N THR A 487 -23.53 4.84 1.93
CA THR A 487 -22.89 5.08 0.62
C THR A 487 -23.78 4.71 -0.57
N GLU A 488 -24.45 3.58 -0.52
CA GLU A 488 -25.28 3.11 -1.62
C GLU A 488 -26.55 3.98 -1.81
N ALA A 489 -27.19 4.38 -0.72
CA ALA A 489 -28.33 5.28 -0.74
C ALA A 489 -27.94 6.69 -1.23
N LEU A 490 -26.77 7.18 -0.78
CA LEU A 490 -26.22 8.48 -1.16
C LEU A 490 -25.82 8.54 -2.65
N GLN A 491 -25.34 7.44 -3.23
CA GLN A 491 -25.06 7.36 -4.67
C GLN A 491 -26.30 7.45 -5.56
N LYS A 492 -27.48 7.10 -5.03
CA LYS A 492 -28.75 7.26 -5.73
C LYS A 492 -29.25 8.71 -5.73
N SER A 493 -28.76 9.54 -4.78
CA SER A 493 -29.06 10.96 -4.74
C SER A 493 -28.26 11.72 -5.80
N LYS A 494 -28.92 12.60 -6.54
CA LYS A 494 -28.29 13.49 -7.51
C LYS A 494 -27.68 14.74 -6.87
N VAL A 495 -27.99 15.01 -5.62
CA VAL A 495 -27.60 16.21 -4.88
C VAL A 495 -26.81 15.78 -3.64
N PRO A 496 -25.71 16.49 -3.30
CA PRO A 496 -25.00 16.28 -2.04
C PRO A 496 -25.93 16.44 -0.84
N GLN A 497 -25.77 15.56 0.15
CA GLN A 497 -26.64 15.52 1.34
C GLN A 497 -25.91 16.05 2.57
N ASP A 498 -26.60 16.80 3.40
CA ASP A 498 -26.12 17.22 4.72
C ASP A 498 -26.32 16.09 5.73
N VAL A 499 -25.24 15.65 6.35
CA VAL A 499 -25.25 14.54 7.31
C VAL A 499 -26.04 14.86 8.59
N LEU A 500 -26.08 16.12 9.02
CA LEU A 500 -26.84 16.50 10.21
C LEU A 500 -28.34 16.43 9.95
N THR A 501 -28.79 16.89 8.79
CA THR A 501 -30.18 16.78 8.36
C THR A 501 -30.59 15.31 8.28
N LEU A 502 -29.80 14.46 7.62
CA LEU A 502 -30.08 13.02 7.54
C LEU A 502 -30.10 12.33 8.91
N ALA A 503 -29.20 12.72 9.81
CA ALA A 503 -29.16 12.19 11.17
C ALA A 503 -30.39 12.61 11.99
N ALA A 504 -30.80 13.88 11.90
CA ALA A 504 -32.00 14.39 12.56
C ALA A 504 -33.29 13.74 12.02
N ASP A 505 -33.38 13.58 10.70
CA ASP A 505 -34.48 12.87 10.03
C ASP A 505 -34.56 11.38 10.43
N THR A 506 -33.39 10.74 10.64
CA THR A 506 -33.31 9.38 11.16
C THR A 506 -33.90 9.27 12.55
N LEU A 507 -33.57 10.21 13.44
CA LEU A 507 -34.05 10.23 14.82
C LEU A 507 -35.54 10.53 14.91
N SER A 508 -36.03 11.43 14.09
CA SER A 508 -37.46 11.80 14.01
C SER A 508 -38.33 10.81 13.22
N LYS A 509 -37.68 9.80 12.56
CA LYS A 509 -38.32 8.85 11.64
C LYS A 509 -39.07 9.53 10.50
N SER A 510 -38.63 10.72 10.07
CA SER A 510 -39.26 11.50 9.02
C SER A 510 -38.88 11.04 7.60
N VAL A 511 -37.83 10.20 7.48
CA VAL A 511 -37.41 9.64 6.19
C VAL A 511 -37.38 8.11 6.25
N ASN A 512 -37.49 7.48 5.07
CA ASN A 512 -37.26 6.04 4.92
C ASN A 512 -35.73 5.75 5.00
N VAL A 513 -35.28 5.41 6.18
CA VAL A 513 -33.85 5.14 6.45
C VAL A 513 -33.46 3.79 5.87
N PRO A 514 -32.38 3.68 5.07
CA PRO A 514 -31.90 2.41 4.54
C PRO A 514 -31.67 1.39 5.67
N ARG A 515 -31.95 0.12 5.37
CA ARG A 515 -31.85 -0.97 6.36
C ARG A 515 -30.44 -1.07 6.96
N GLU A 516 -29.43 -0.88 6.14
CA GLU A 516 -28.00 -0.91 6.54
C GLU A 516 -27.69 0.21 7.53
N VAL A 517 -28.17 1.41 7.27
CA VAL A 517 -27.97 2.58 8.15
C VAL A 517 -28.69 2.35 9.48
N SER A 518 -29.94 1.90 9.44
CA SER A 518 -30.73 1.58 10.63
C SER A 518 -30.08 0.50 11.49
N PHE A 519 -29.49 -0.52 10.84
CA PHE A 519 -28.78 -1.59 11.53
C PHE A 519 -27.48 -1.07 12.18
N THR A 520 -26.67 -0.33 11.46
CA THR A 520 -25.43 0.27 11.99
C THR A 520 -25.73 1.21 13.15
N PHE A 521 -26.77 2.03 13.03
CA PHE A 521 -27.18 2.94 14.11
C PHE A 521 -27.55 2.16 15.39
N ARG A 522 -28.26 1.02 15.27
CA ARG A 522 -28.55 0.14 16.39
C ARG A 522 -27.29 -0.41 17.03
N GLN A 523 -26.35 -0.94 16.23
CA GLN A 523 -25.09 -1.46 16.73
C GLN A 523 -24.25 -0.39 17.46
N LEU A 524 -24.24 0.85 16.94
CA LEU A 524 -23.56 1.97 17.58
C LEU A 524 -24.19 2.33 18.93
N ARG A 525 -25.51 2.27 19.04
CA ARG A 525 -26.22 2.46 20.33
C ARG A 525 -25.89 1.35 21.30
N GLU A 526 -25.95 0.09 20.88
CA GLU A 526 -25.57 -1.08 21.70
C GLU A 526 -24.12 -0.96 22.18
N TYR A 527 -23.21 -0.52 21.34
CA TYR A 527 -21.80 -0.25 21.70
C TYR A 527 -21.71 0.83 22.80
N ARG A 528 -22.34 1.98 22.61
CA ARG A 528 -22.40 3.06 23.59
C ARG A 528 -23.02 2.61 24.91
N ASP A 529 -24.17 1.95 24.83
CA ASP A 529 -24.93 1.54 26.02
C ASP A 529 -24.19 0.44 26.82
N GLY A 530 -23.26 -0.28 26.21
CA GLY A 530 -22.35 -1.21 26.85
C GLY A 530 -21.13 -0.57 27.53
N MET A 531 -20.89 0.75 27.37
CA MET A 531 -19.81 1.47 28.03
C MET A 531 -20.10 1.66 29.51
N THR A 532 -19.09 1.42 30.35
CA THR A 532 -19.21 1.68 31.80
C THR A 532 -19.23 3.19 32.07
N HIS A 533 -20.17 3.66 32.89
CA HIS A 533 -20.21 5.04 33.36
C HIS A 533 -18.97 5.34 34.24
N GLN A 534 -18.00 6.08 33.71
CA GLN A 534 -17.00 6.76 34.54
C GLN A 534 -17.63 8.06 35.01
N SER A 535 -17.77 8.17 36.35
CA SER A 535 -18.28 9.35 37.01
C SER A 535 -17.29 10.52 36.88
N HIS A 536 -17.47 11.35 35.85
CA HIS A 536 -16.81 12.65 35.76
C HIS A 536 -17.85 13.76 35.92
N SER A 537 -17.47 14.78 36.69
CA SER A 537 -18.25 15.95 37.07
C SER A 537 -19.02 16.55 35.87
N THR A 538 -20.27 16.89 36.09
CA THR A 538 -21.19 17.60 35.23
C THR A 538 -20.67 19.00 34.88
N SER A 539 -19.76 19.10 33.96
CA SER A 539 -19.47 20.35 33.24
C SER A 539 -20.36 20.39 32.00
N HIS A 540 -20.89 21.58 31.70
CA HIS A 540 -21.77 21.93 30.61
C HIS A 540 -21.64 21.00 29.37
N ILE A 541 -22.63 20.11 29.13
CA ILE A 541 -22.68 19.29 27.93
C ILE A 541 -23.04 20.21 26.75
N PRO A 542 -22.17 20.35 25.75
CA PRO A 542 -22.45 21.17 24.56
C PRO A 542 -23.71 20.68 23.85
N HIS A 543 -24.38 21.59 23.12
CA HIS A 543 -25.53 21.20 22.28
C HIS A 543 -25.16 20.01 21.37
N PRO A 544 -25.99 18.97 21.23
CA PRO A 544 -25.67 17.75 20.50
C PRO A 544 -25.15 17.98 19.06
N THR A 545 -25.65 18.99 18.37
CA THR A 545 -25.19 19.39 17.05
C THR A 545 -23.74 19.86 17.08
N LEU A 546 -23.39 20.72 18.03
CA LEU A 546 -22.03 21.25 18.17
C LEU A 546 -21.03 20.14 18.53
N LEU A 547 -21.43 19.23 19.45
CA LEU A 547 -20.61 18.10 19.82
C LEU A 547 -20.40 17.14 18.63
N THR A 548 -21.45 16.86 17.85
CA THR A 548 -21.38 16.06 16.62
C THR A 548 -20.41 16.66 15.62
N LEU A 549 -20.53 17.95 15.30
CA LEU A 549 -19.65 18.62 14.35
C LEU A 549 -18.20 18.65 14.81
N ARG A 550 -17.95 18.94 16.08
CA ARG A 550 -16.59 18.92 16.67
C ARG A 550 -15.98 17.52 16.60
N SER A 551 -16.76 16.48 16.91
CA SER A 551 -16.30 15.09 16.83
C SER A 551 -15.96 14.67 15.41
N LEU A 552 -16.80 15.04 14.43
CA LEU A 552 -16.54 14.77 13.02
C LEU A 552 -15.33 15.54 12.49
N LEU A 553 -15.15 16.80 12.90
CA LEU A 553 -14.02 17.62 12.52
C LEU A 553 -12.69 17.06 13.06
N LYS A 554 -12.71 16.53 14.31
CA LYS A 554 -11.56 15.81 14.88
C LYS A 554 -11.24 14.51 14.14
N ALA A 555 -12.26 13.77 13.68
CA ALA A 555 -12.08 12.52 12.96
C ALA A 555 -11.58 12.71 11.52
N TYR A 556 -11.96 13.80 10.87
CA TYR A 556 -11.69 14.07 9.45
C TYR A 556 -11.12 15.49 9.20
N PRO A 557 -10.04 15.92 9.87
CA PRO A 557 -9.53 17.29 9.71
C PRO A 557 -9.02 17.55 8.29
N ASP A 558 -8.48 16.55 7.60
CA ASP A 558 -8.03 16.60 6.21
C ASP A 558 -9.15 16.74 5.17
N ARG A 559 -10.41 16.57 5.60
CA ARG A 559 -11.60 16.70 4.77
C ARG A 559 -12.28 18.07 4.88
N LEU A 560 -11.73 18.96 5.68
CA LEU A 560 -12.24 20.34 5.77
C LEU A 560 -11.92 21.07 4.47
N ALA A 561 -12.97 21.60 3.84
CA ALA A 561 -12.85 22.42 2.64
C ALA A 561 -13.35 23.84 2.92
N THR A 562 -12.50 24.83 2.68
CA THR A 562 -12.75 26.26 2.92
C THR A 562 -13.23 26.95 1.64
N PRO A 563 -13.95 28.07 1.72
CA PRO A 563 -14.47 28.77 0.54
C PRO A 563 -13.35 29.26 -0.37
N SER A 564 -13.55 29.10 -1.68
CA SER A 564 -12.64 29.57 -2.73
C SER A 564 -13.46 30.01 -3.96
N GLY A 565 -13.85 31.27 -4.02
CA GLY A 565 -14.79 31.79 -5.02
C GLY A 565 -16.15 31.09 -4.91
N ASN A 566 -16.65 30.52 -6.02
CA ASN A 566 -17.93 29.79 -6.06
C ASN A 566 -17.76 28.28 -5.74
N ALA A 567 -16.68 27.90 -5.08
CA ALA A 567 -16.35 26.51 -4.78
C ALA A 567 -15.71 26.41 -3.39
N TYR A 568 -15.42 25.20 -2.96
CA TYR A 568 -14.67 24.88 -1.74
C TYR A 568 -13.35 24.22 -2.11
N LYS A 569 -12.31 24.49 -1.32
CA LYS A 569 -10.95 24.01 -1.54
C LYS A 569 -10.48 23.22 -0.33
N LEU A 570 -10.05 21.98 -0.56
CA LEU A 570 -9.40 21.13 0.43
C LEU A 570 -7.92 21.55 0.65
N ALA A 571 -7.31 21.09 1.73
CA ALA A 571 -5.90 21.32 2.03
C ALA A 571 -4.96 20.83 0.90
N ASN A 572 -5.26 19.69 0.29
CA ASN A 572 -4.54 19.15 -0.86
C ASN A 572 -4.80 19.85 -2.20
N GLN A 573 -5.36 21.07 -2.17
CA GLN A 573 -5.66 21.94 -3.31
C GLN A 573 -6.81 21.45 -4.23
N ASN A 574 -7.45 20.33 -3.95
CA ASN A 574 -8.60 19.83 -4.71
C ASN A 574 -9.80 20.77 -4.53
N ILE A 575 -10.51 21.01 -5.63
CA ILE A 575 -11.67 21.90 -5.69
C ILE A 575 -12.94 21.04 -5.67
N ILE A 576 -13.87 21.42 -4.79
CA ILE A 576 -15.20 20.83 -4.64
C ILE A 576 -16.24 21.88 -5.04
N ARG A 577 -17.13 21.51 -5.95
CA ARG A 577 -18.31 22.32 -6.30
C ARG A 577 -19.54 21.69 -5.66
N LEU A 578 -20.12 22.42 -4.70
CA LEU A 578 -21.33 22.01 -4.00
C LEU A 578 -22.55 22.71 -4.63
N GLN A 579 -23.46 21.91 -5.16
CA GLN A 579 -24.72 22.43 -5.72
C GLN A 579 -25.79 22.41 -4.63
N VAL A 580 -25.84 23.45 -3.79
CA VAL A 580 -26.83 23.62 -2.71
C VAL A 580 -27.41 25.02 -2.76
N THR A 581 -28.65 25.17 -2.27
CA THR A 581 -29.38 26.45 -2.32
C THR A 581 -28.73 27.51 -1.44
N GLU A 582 -28.29 27.13 -0.25
CA GLU A 582 -27.57 27.99 0.71
C GLU A 582 -26.22 27.37 1.03
N PRO A 583 -25.12 27.86 0.42
CA PRO A 583 -23.80 27.32 0.66
C PRO A 583 -23.32 27.66 2.09
N PRO A 584 -22.91 26.66 2.91
CA PRO A 584 -22.33 26.89 4.22
C PRO A 584 -21.00 27.63 4.15
N TYR A 585 -20.55 28.22 5.27
CA TYR A 585 -19.26 28.93 5.33
C TYR A 585 -18.09 28.04 4.93
N ALA A 586 -18.03 26.81 5.48
CA ALA A 586 -17.08 25.77 5.09
C ALA A 586 -17.80 24.42 5.15
N ILE A 587 -17.21 23.38 4.56
CA ILE A 587 -17.76 22.04 4.58
C ILE A 587 -16.73 21.01 5.04
N LEU A 588 -17.20 20.01 5.75
CA LEU A 588 -16.44 18.78 5.98
C LEU A 588 -16.92 17.72 4.97
N ALA A 589 -16.11 17.40 3.97
CA ALA A 589 -16.45 16.46 2.91
C ALA A 589 -16.29 15.01 3.41
N LEU A 590 -17.40 14.38 3.82
CA LEU A 590 -17.39 13.08 4.51
C LEU A 590 -17.26 11.90 3.54
N THR A 591 -17.96 11.97 2.40
CA THR A 591 -17.81 10.96 1.34
C THR A 591 -17.47 11.63 0.02
N MET A 592 -16.36 11.20 -0.56
CA MET A 592 -15.85 11.75 -1.81
C MET A 592 -15.56 10.61 -2.79
N LEU A 593 -15.81 10.87 -4.06
CA LEU A 593 -15.51 9.95 -5.14
C LEU A 593 -15.01 10.75 -6.34
N ARG A 594 -13.84 10.35 -6.87
CA ARG A 594 -13.37 10.92 -8.14
C ARG A 594 -13.92 10.10 -9.30
N THR A 595 -14.55 10.81 -10.24
CA THR A 595 -15.14 10.22 -11.45
C THR A 595 -14.57 10.88 -12.69
N GLY A 596 -14.44 10.11 -13.79
CA GLY A 596 -13.86 10.58 -15.04
C GLY A 596 -12.36 10.28 -15.17
N GLY A 597 -11.78 10.50 -16.36
CA GLY A 597 -10.37 10.31 -16.67
C GLY A 597 -9.78 11.52 -17.39
N GLY A 598 -8.47 11.77 -17.21
CA GLY A 598 -7.76 12.90 -17.80
C GLY A 598 -8.28 14.26 -17.35
N SER A 599 -8.31 15.24 -18.26
CA SER A 599 -8.71 16.64 -17.97
C SER A 599 -10.17 16.85 -17.55
N LYS A 600 -11.01 15.82 -17.59
CA LYS A 600 -12.43 15.84 -17.17
C LYS A 600 -12.68 15.15 -15.83
N SER A 601 -11.65 14.89 -15.06
CA SER A 601 -11.76 14.28 -13.73
C SER A 601 -12.36 15.27 -12.73
N GLU A 602 -13.45 14.88 -12.06
CA GLU A 602 -14.16 15.71 -11.07
C GLU A 602 -14.27 14.99 -9.73
N LEU A 603 -13.97 15.70 -8.64
CA LEU A 603 -14.17 15.23 -7.28
C LEU A 603 -15.61 15.55 -6.84
N LYS A 604 -16.43 14.52 -6.68
CA LYS A 604 -17.81 14.63 -6.22
C LYS A 604 -17.92 14.34 -4.73
N VAL A 605 -18.64 15.18 -4.02
CA VAL A 605 -19.02 14.98 -2.62
C VAL A 605 -20.47 14.55 -2.58
N ASN A 606 -20.75 13.39 -1.97
CA ASN A 606 -22.10 12.89 -1.80
C ASN A 606 -22.67 13.19 -0.41
N LEU A 607 -21.79 13.30 0.61
CA LEU A 607 -22.15 13.58 1.99
C LEU A 607 -21.18 14.61 2.57
N TYR A 608 -21.73 15.65 3.20
CA TYR A 608 -20.96 16.68 3.87
C TYR A 608 -21.58 17.05 5.22
N ALA A 609 -20.78 17.70 6.08
CA ALA A 609 -21.27 18.42 7.26
C ALA A 609 -21.01 19.91 7.06
N PRO A 610 -22.01 20.77 7.34
CA PRO A 610 -21.85 22.23 7.29
C PRO A 610 -21.01 22.71 8.48
N ILE A 611 -20.01 23.57 8.23
CA ILE A 611 -19.14 24.13 9.25
C ILE A 611 -19.32 25.64 9.29
N SER A 612 -19.64 26.18 10.46
CA SER A 612 -19.74 27.63 10.67
C SER A 612 -18.37 28.25 10.91
N GLN A 613 -18.27 29.57 10.69
CA GLN A 613 -17.03 30.31 10.90
C GLN A 613 -16.54 30.25 12.36
N ASP A 614 -17.44 30.26 13.32
CA ASP A 614 -17.12 30.22 14.74
C ASP A 614 -16.49 28.89 15.19
N MET A 615 -16.76 27.84 14.44
CA MET A 615 -16.18 26.51 14.72
C MET A 615 -14.71 26.37 14.27
N LEU A 616 -14.28 27.24 13.36
CA LEU A 616 -12.91 27.28 12.87
C LEU A 616 -12.04 28.25 13.67
N GLY A 617 -12.59 28.89 14.70
CA GLY A 617 -11.88 29.77 15.64
C GLY A 617 -11.76 29.08 17.01
N GLY A 618 -10.65 29.28 17.71
CA GLY A 618 -10.45 28.81 19.09
C GLY A 618 -9.20 27.97 19.32
N ASP A 619 -8.99 27.54 20.56
CA ASP A 619 -7.77 26.91 21.12
C ASP A 619 -7.44 25.51 20.54
N ASN A 620 -8.17 25.01 19.55
CA ASN A 620 -7.98 23.68 18.97
C ASN A 620 -7.17 23.69 17.65
N LEU A 621 -6.76 24.86 17.17
CA LEU A 621 -5.96 25.02 15.96
C LEU A 621 -4.50 25.27 16.33
N GLU A 622 -3.66 24.33 16.01
CA GLU A 622 -2.21 24.47 16.12
C GLU A 622 -1.67 25.07 14.82
N LYS A 623 -0.77 26.05 14.94
CA LYS A 623 -0.08 26.63 13.80
C LYS A 623 1.40 26.37 13.96
N HIS A 624 2.00 25.84 12.91
CA HIS A 624 3.44 25.72 12.81
C HIS A 624 3.92 26.17 11.42
N TYR A 625 5.21 26.24 11.25
CA TYR A 625 5.81 26.73 10.02
C TYR A 625 6.73 25.67 9.45
N GLU A 626 6.68 25.49 8.13
CA GLU A 626 7.55 24.59 7.40
C GLU A 626 8.16 25.29 6.18
N LEU A 627 9.21 24.68 5.64
CA LEU A 627 9.85 25.08 4.39
C LEU A 627 9.53 24.07 3.28
N LEU A 628 8.87 24.55 2.23
CA LEU A 628 8.58 23.74 1.05
C LEU A 628 9.49 24.14 -0.11
N TRP A 629 10.11 23.14 -0.76
CA TRP A 629 10.92 23.37 -1.94
C TRP A 629 10.09 23.64 -3.19
N ARG A 630 10.32 24.79 -3.85
CA ARG A 630 9.75 25.10 -5.18
C ARG A 630 10.77 24.93 -6.26
N SER A 631 10.73 23.80 -6.98
CA SER A 631 11.68 23.45 -8.04
C SER A 631 11.76 24.50 -9.15
N GLY A 632 10.62 25.07 -9.58
CA GLY A 632 10.60 26.08 -10.64
C GLY A 632 11.22 27.43 -10.27
N GLN A 633 11.47 27.67 -8.98
CA GLN A 633 12.09 28.90 -8.46
C GLN A 633 13.43 28.62 -7.77
N GLU A 634 13.84 27.36 -7.68
CA GLU A 634 15.05 26.90 -7.01
C GLU A 634 15.22 27.49 -5.60
N ARG A 635 14.13 27.47 -4.83
CA ARG A 635 14.11 28.04 -3.49
C ARG A 635 13.16 27.34 -2.54
N PHE A 636 13.45 27.46 -1.26
CA PHE A 636 12.48 27.21 -0.21
C PHE A 636 11.53 28.40 -0.05
N ILE A 637 10.26 28.09 0.18
CA ILE A 637 9.25 29.04 0.62
C ILE A 637 8.75 28.63 2.00
N GLY A 638 8.58 29.60 2.88
CA GLY A 638 7.92 29.40 4.15
C GLY A 638 6.42 29.22 3.97
N VAL A 639 5.85 28.23 4.61
CA VAL A 639 4.40 28.02 4.68
C VAL A 639 3.96 27.97 6.12
N GLU A 640 2.81 28.59 6.39
CA GLU A 640 2.07 28.45 7.65
C GLU A 640 1.12 27.27 7.47
N ILE A 641 1.32 26.24 8.26
CA ILE A 641 0.46 25.07 8.32
C ILE A 641 -0.43 25.23 9.54
N THR A 642 -1.74 25.16 9.31
CA THR A 642 -2.73 25.14 10.37
C THR A 642 -3.21 23.71 10.53
N GLU A 643 -3.05 23.15 11.71
CA GLU A 643 -3.45 21.78 12.03
C GLU A 643 -4.64 21.77 12.99
N LEU A 644 -5.45 20.73 12.83
CA LEU A 644 -6.47 20.34 13.77
C LEU A 644 -6.20 18.87 14.18
N SER A 645 -5.95 18.65 15.46
CA SER A 645 -5.67 17.30 15.97
C SER A 645 -4.50 16.61 15.24
N ARG A 646 -3.40 17.33 14.98
CA ARG A 646 -2.20 16.88 14.28
C ARG A 646 -2.42 16.55 12.79
N LYS A 647 -3.48 17.06 12.19
CA LYS A 647 -3.70 16.94 10.75
C LYS A 647 -3.80 18.30 10.10
N GLU A 648 -3.06 18.44 9.01
CA GLU A 648 -3.07 19.64 8.19
C GLU A 648 -4.47 19.91 7.62
N ILE A 649 -5.00 21.10 7.91
CA ILE A 649 -6.29 21.56 7.39
C ILE A 649 -6.15 22.74 6.43
N ARG A 650 -5.04 23.50 6.56
CA ARG A 650 -4.76 24.65 5.72
C ARG A 650 -3.27 24.88 5.60
N THR A 651 -2.79 25.06 4.38
CA THR A 651 -1.42 25.51 4.08
C THR A 651 -1.49 26.82 3.30
N GLN A 652 -0.79 27.83 3.78
CA GLN A 652 -0.67 29.12 3.09
C GLN A 652 0.76 29.63 3.17
N GLU A 653 1.15 30.53 2.24
CA GLU A 653 2.47 31.14 2.35
C GLU A 653 2.56 31.93 3.67
N ALA A 654 3.67 31.73 4.37
CA ALA A 654 3.91 32.33 5.65
C ALA A 654 4.07 33.86 5.52
N SER A 655 3.55 34.59 6.50
CA SER A 655 3.71 36.03 6.55
C SER A 655 5.19 36.44 6.74
N PRO A 656 5.67 37.53 6.14
CA PRO A 656 7.01 38.04 6.39
C PRO A 656 7.35 38.28 7.86
N LYS A 657 6.35 38.44 8.73
CA LYS A 657 6.51 38.64 10.18
C LYS A 657 7.17 37.43 10.90
N VAL A 658 7.07 36.23 10.35
CA VAL A 658 7.63 34.99 10.93
C VAL A 658 8.96 34.60 10.31
N LEU A 659 9.63 35.51 9.58
CA LEU A 659 10.90 35.23 8.91
C LEU A 659 11.99 34.68 9.87
N ALA A 660 11.99 35.14 11.11
CA ALA A 660 12.96 34.70 12.12
C ALA A 660 12.75 33.23 12.53
N GLU A 661 11.49 32.76 12.56
CA GLU A 661 11.17 31.35 12.83
C GLU A 661 11.47 30.46 11.64
N LEU A 662 11.17 30.94 10.43
CA LEU A 662 11.49 30.21 9.19
C LEU A 662 13.00 30.06 8.97
N LYS A 663 13.82 31.03 9.38
CA LYS A 663 15.28 30.94 9.28
C LYS A 663 15.84 29.74 10.07
N LYS A 664 15.31 29.46 11.25
CA LYS A 664 15.74 28.32 12.08
C LYS A 664 15.53 26.97 11.41
N LEU A 665 14.59 26.89 10.46
CA LEU A 665 14.26 25.66 9.75
C LEU A 665 15.16 25.43 8.52
N THR A 666 15.96 26.43 8.11
CA THR A 666 16.70 26.33 6.84
C THR A 666 17.84 25.30 6.91
N VAL A 667 18.48 25.15 8.05
CA VAL A 667 19.58 24.20 8.25
C VAL A 667 19.11 22.78 7.98
N ASP A 668 18.07 22.33 8.68
CA ASP A 668 17.54 20.98 8.54
C ASP A 668 16.98 20.73 7.14
N ALA A 669 16.25 21.73 6.60
CA ALA A 669 15.68 21.65 5.26
C ALA A 669 16.77 21.51 4.17
N TRP A 670 17.92 22.23 4.31
CA TRP A 670 19.04 22.09 3.38
C TRP A 670 19.78 20.77 3.58
N ARG A 671 19.97 20.31 4.82
CA ARG A 671 20.60 19.00 5.12
C ARG A 671 19.83 17.89 4.41
N GLU A 672 18.52 17.80 4.62
CA GLU A 672 17.66 16.81 3.96
C GLU A 672 17.69 16.94 2.42
N LYS A 673 17.58 18.18 1.92
CA LYS A 673 17.52 18.40 0.47
C LYS A 673 18.81 18.06 -0.24
N ILE A 674 19.96 18.43 0.35
CA ILE A 674 21.29 18.14 -0.20
C ILE A 674 21.54 16.63 -0.23
N GLU A 675 21.18 15.93 0.82
CA GLU A 675 21.32 14.47 0.90
C GLU A 675 20.44 13.78 -0.16
N LYS A 676 19.16 14.13 -0.21
CA LYS A 676 18.20 13.56 -1.14
C LYS A 676 18.56 13.75 -2.62
N GLU A 677 19.08 14.89 -2.97
CA GLU A 677 19.45 15.24 -4.36
C GLU A 677 20.94 14.99 -4.67
N ASN A 678 21.71 14.54 -3.70
CA ASN A 678 23.18 14.34 -3.81
C ASN A 678 23.92 15.61 -4.26
N TRP A 679 23.59 16.75 -3.65
CA TRP A 679 24.13 18.07 -4.02
C TRP A 679 25.38 18.48 -3.23
N SER A 680 25.97 17.61 -2.43
CA SER A 680 27.20 17.90 -1.65
C SER A 680 28.35 18.43 -2.52
N GLY A 681 28.50 17.96 -3.76
CA GLY A 681 29.50 18.43 -4.70
C GLY A 681 29.37 19.90 -5.14
N ARG A 682 28.25 20.60 -4.80
CA ARG A 682 28.08 22.02 -5.11
C ARG A 682 28.96 22.93 -4.25
N TYR A 683 29.25 22.50 -3.04
CA TYR A 683 30.06 23.27 -2.08
C TYR A 683 31.30 22.51 -1.56
N LEU A 684 31.24 21.20 -1.44
CA LEU A 684 32.36 20.32 -1.09
C LEU A 684 33.12 19.88 -2.36
N THR A 685 33.60 20.83 -3.11
CA THR A 685 34.42 20.56 -4.30
C THR A 685 35.79 19.99 -3.94
N GLU A 686 36.50 19.43 -4.92
CA GLU A 686 37.89 18.94 -4.74
C GLU A 686 38.80 20.02 -4.13
N SER A 687 38.60 21.28 -4.50
CA SER A 687 39.33 22.43 -3.96
C SER A 687 39.08 22.59 -2.46
N VAL A 688 37.86 22.56 -2.01
CA VAL A 688 37.46 22.68 -0.60
C VAL A 688 37.93 21.46 0.20
N GLN A 689 37.77 20.27 -0.34
CA GLN A 689 38.25 19.02 0.30
C GLN A 689 39.74 19.04 0.50
N THR A 690 40.51 19.52 -0.50
CA THR A 690 41.98 19.71 -0.37
C THR A 690 42.29 20.71 0.75
N LEU A 691 41.55 21.83 0.84
CA LEU A 691 41.73 22.81 1.89
C LEU A 691 41.47 22.23 3.28
N LEU A 692 40.35 21.49 3.45
CA LEU A 692 40.03 20.81 4.70
C LEU A 692 41.08 19.77 5.11
N THR A 693 41.61 19.01 4.16
CA THR A 693 42.72 18.05 4.42
C THR A 693 43.96 18.74 4.90
N LYS A 694 44.34 19.89 4.30
CA LYS A 694 45.45 20.70 4.78
C LYS A 694 45.24 21.24 6.20
N MET A 695 44.01 21.71 6.51
CA MET A 695 43.67 22.21 7.85
C MET A 695 43.75 21.13 8.92
N ARG A 696 43.19 19.90 8.62
CA ARG A 696 43.30 18.73 9.49
C ARG A 696 44.77 18.34 9.75
N LEU A 697 45.60 18.33 8.70
CA LEU A 697 47.02 18.09 8.83
C LEU A 697 47.74 19.16 9.69
N ALA A 698 47.36 20.43 9.52
CA ALA A 698 47.89 21.51 10.30
C ALA A 698 47.59 21.36 11.80
N ALA A 699 46.33 21.06 12.13
CA ALA A 699 45.93 20.84 13.52
C ALA A 699 46.69 19.70 14.17
N LYS A 700 46.87 18.57 13.44
CA LYS A 700 47.60 17.38 13.93
C LYS A 700 49.09 17.61 14.08
N LEU A 701 49.75 18.24 13.11
CA LEU A 701 51.18 18.38 13.08
C LEU A 701 51.70 19.55 13.92
N TYR A 702 50.80 20.51 14.24
CA TYR A 702 51.15 21.72 14.96
C TYR A 702 50.16 22.02 16.09
N PRO A 703 50.03 21.10 17.06
CA PRO A 703 49.05 21.23 18.16
C PRO A 703 49.31 22.48 19.02
N GLU A 704 50.57 22.98 19.01
CA GLU A 704 50.98 24.19 19.70
C GLU A 704 50.26 25.47 19.21
N TYR A 705 49.65 25.43 18.01
CA TYR A 705 48.87 26.59 17.51
C TYR A 705 47.40 26.57 17.92
N GLY A 706 46.88 25.48 18.55
CA GLY A 706 45.50 25.35 19.00
C GLY A 706 44.49 25.49 17.87
N LEU A 707 44.80 24.96 16.67
CA LEU A 707 43.97 25.05 15.49
C LEU A 707 42.75 24.11 15.61
N PRO A 708 41.60 24.43 15.00
CA PRO A 708 40.46 23.51 14.92
C PRO A 708 40.83 22.21 14.22
N GLU A 709 40.34 21.08 14.73
CA GLU A 709 40.67 19.74 14.18
C GLU A 709 39.97 19.45 12.85
N MET A 710 38.94 20.26 12.53
CA MET A 710 38.06 20.07 11.35
C MET A 710 37.43 18.68 11.32
N ASN A 711 37.03 18.21 12.51
CA ASN A 711 36.32 16.95 12.71
C ASN A 711 34.83 17.04 12.34
N GLU A 712 34.03 16.00 12.61
CA GLU A 712 32.60 15.98 12.28
C GLU A 712 31.84 17.09 13.03
N GLU A 713 32.13 17.36 14.29
CA GLU A 713 31.50 18.42 15.08
C GLU A 713 31.79 19.80 14.50
N ASP A 714 33.05 20.08 14.13
CA ASP A 714 33.44 21.31 13.46
C ASP A 714 32.70 21.48 12.12
N MET A 715 32.57 20.40 11.36
CA MET A 715 31.89 20.41 10.06
C MET A 715 30.37 20.65 10.21
N GLU A 716 29.75 20.18 11.29
CA GLU A 716 28.34 20.49 11.59
C GLU A 716 28.17 21.97 11.90
N ILE A 717 29.01 22.56 12.75
CA ILE A 717 28.97 24.00 13.06
C ILE A 717 29.12 24.85 11.80
N ILE A 718 30.08 24.50 10.94
CA ILE A 718 30.31 25.16 9.67
C ILE A 718 29.11 25.04 8.74
N PHE A 719 28.49 23.88 8.68
CA PHE A 719 27.30 23.65 7.85
C PHE A 719 26.09 24.45 8.37
N ASP A 720 25.90 24.50 9.67
CA ASP A 720 24.82 25.27 10.29
C ASP A 720 24.95 26.75 9.92
N GLU A 721 26.15 27.36 10.04
CA GLU A 721 26.39 28.74 9.62
C GLU A 721 26.22 28.93 8.10
N PHE A 722 26.60 27.93 7.31
CA PHE A 722 26.46 27.95 5.85
C PHE A 722 25.00 27.98 5.41
N ALA A 723 24.14 27.17 6.04
CA ALA A 723 22.74 26.99 5.67
C ALA A 723 21.77 27.96 6.38
N ASP A 724 22.18 28.56 7.52
CA ASP A 724 21.32 29.40 8.33
C ASP A 724 20.78 30.60 7.55
N GLY A 725 19.45 30.74 7.56
CA GLY A 725 18.69 31.80 6.91
C GLY A 725 18.81 31.85 5.38
N LYS A 726 19.24 30.75 4.73
CA LYS A 726 19.34 30.69 3.27
C LYS A 726 18.13 29.95 2.69
N PHE A 727 17.48 30.58 1.72
CA PHE A 727 16.28 30.08 1.07
C PHE A 727 16.51 29.74 -0.40
N LEU A 728 17.62 30.20 -1.03
CA LEU A 728 17.86 30.08 -2.46
C LEU A 728 18.98 29.08 -2.75
N LEU A 729 18.83 28.25 -3.76
CA LEU A 729 19.83 27.28 -4.18
C LEU A 729 21.17 27.93 -4.56
N ARG A 730 21.15 29.10 -5.13
CA ARG A 730 22.36 29.88 -5.48
C ARG A 730 23.20 30.26 -4.28
N ASP A 731 22.63 30.27 -3.06
CA ASP A 731 23.35 30.59 -1.82
C ASP A 731 24.13 29.36 -1.29
N ILE A 732 23.89 28.19 -1.88
CA ILE A 732 24.55 26.92 -1.58
C ILE A 732 25.63 26.66 -2.64
N ASP A 733 26.75 27.35 -2.48
CA ASP A 733 27.86 27.35 -3.43
C ASP A 733 29.24 27.19 -2.72
N GLU A 734 30.26 26.82 -3.52
CA GLU A 734 31.63 26.61 -3.07
C GLU A 734 32.23 27.87 -2.42
N GLY A 735 32.05 29.04 -3.03
CA GLY A 735 32.72 30.27 -2.60
C GLY A 735 32.29 30.66 -1.19
N ARG A 736 30.99 30.60 -0.92
CA ARG A 736 30.44 30.89 0.41
C ARG A 736 30.90 29.85 1.44
N TYR A 737 30.81 28.57 1.11
CA TYR A 737 31.21 27.51 2.03
C TYR A 737 32.71 27.62 2.39
N ARG A 738 33.54 27.84 1.39
CA ARG A 738 34.97 28.07 1.55
C ARG A 738 35.28 29.25 2.47
N ASN A 739 34.59 30.37 2.31
CA ASN A 739 34.77 31.54 3.16
C ASN A 739 34.48 31.24 4.64
N ILE A 740 33.41 30.48 4.92
CA ILE A 740 33.04 30.07 6.29
C ILE A 740 34.10 29.12 6.85
N VAL A 741 34.57 28.15 6.09
CA VAL A 741 35.65 27.23 6.47
C VAL A 741 36.92 28.03 6.80
N GLU A 742 37.29 29.00 5.97
CA GLU A 742 38.45 29.83 6.17
C GLU A 742 38.31 30.75 7.40
N ASP A 743 37.12 31.29 7.65
CA ASP A 743 36.83 32.08 8.84
C ASP A 743 36.89 31.25 10.12
N TYR A 744 36.29 30.06 10.08
CA TYR A 744 36.31 29.13 11.21
C TYR A 744 37.72 28.67 11.58
N PHE A 745 38.56 28.38 10.60
CA PHE A 745 39.93 28.00 10.81
C PHE A 745 40.80 29.19 11.30
N GLY A 746 40.43 30.41 10.97
CA GLY A 746 41.15 31.64 11.25
C GLY A 746 41.89 32.19 10.03
N LYS A 747 41.33 33.20 9.41
CA LYS A 747 41.90 33.86 8.21
C LYS A 747 43.35 34.29 8.34
N SER A 748 43.81 34.70 9.53
CA SER A 748 45.17 35.08 9.82
C SER A 748 46.18 33.92 9.63
N MET A 749 45.73 32.70 9.77
CA MET A 749 46.55 31.49 9.63
C MET A 749 46.65 30.97 8.19
N LEU A 750 45.81 31.45 7.26
CA LEU A 750 45.77 30.95 5.87
C LEU A 750 47.09 31.18 5.11
N ALA A 751 47.76 32.31 5.34
CA ALA A 751 49.03 32.60 4.72
C ALA A 751 50.11 31.60 5.18
N TRP A 752 50.13 31.30 6.48
CA TRP A 752 50.99 30.27 7.05
C TRP A 752 50.64 28.88 6.54
N LEU A 753 49.33 28.51 6.51
CA LEU A 753 48.85 27.22 6.00
C LEU A 753 49.31 27.00 4.56
N ASN A 754 49.12 27.99 3.67
CA ASN A 754 49.52 27.87 2.27
C ASN A 754 51.01 27.82 2.05
N LYS A 755 51.80 28.42 2.96
CA LYS A 755 53.25 28.30 2.96
C LYS A 755 53.73 26.94 3.43
N THR A 756 53.11 26.40 4.47
CA THR A 756 53.47 25.13 5.11
C THR A 756 52.98 23.94 4.28
N PHE A 757 51.78 24.05 3.67
CA PHE A 757 51.16 23.06 2.81
C PHE A 757 50.84 23.66 1.43
N PRO A 758 51.89 23.84 0.56
CA PRO A 758 51.75 24.53 -0.71
C PRO A 758 50.88 23.75 -1.71
N ASP A 759 50.23 24.46 -2.66
CA ASP A 759 49.47 23.84 -3.74
C ASP A 759 50.37 23.31 -4.85
N HIS A 760 51.56 23.92 -5.03
CA HIS A 760 52.44 23.59 -6.13
C HIS A 760 53.92 23.53 -5.68
N TYR A 761 54.62 22.60 -6.26
CA TYR A 761 56.07 22.50 -6.20
C TYR A 761 56.67 23.03 -7.50
N VAL A 762 57.66 23.93 -7.38
CA VAL A 762 58.39 24.41 -8.55
C VAL A 762 59.56 23.46 -8.81
N LEU A 763 59.46 22.73 -9.91
CA LEU A 763 60.47 21.78 -10.36
C LEU A 763 61.73 22.52 -10.84
N PRO A 764 62.92 21.86 -10.85
CA PRO A 764 64.14 22.48 -11.28
C PRO A 764 64.15 23.06 -12.70
N ASN A 765 63.26 22.53 -13.56
CA ASN A 765 63.08 23.03 -14.94
C ASN A 765 62.09 24.22 -15.03
N GLY A 766 61.66 24.79 -13.89
CA GLY A 766 60.74 25.92 -13.80
C GLY A 766 59.25 25.57 -13.95
N LYS A 767 58.89 24.34 -14.25
CA LYS A 767 57.48 23.89 -14.30
C LYS A 767 56.94 23.73 -12.89
N ARG A 768 55.61 23.83 -12.78
CA ARG A 768 54.88 23.61 -11.53
C ARG A 768 54.24 22.24 -11.52
N ALA A 769 54.53 21.43 -10.49
CA ALA A 769 53.83 20.21 -10.20
C ALA A 769 52.84 20.44 -9.05
N ARG A 770 51.61 19.96 -9.17
CA ARG A 770 50.59 20.14 -8.14
C ARG A 770 50.81 19.13 -7.02
N TYR A 771 50.66 19.54 -5.77
CA TYR A 771 50.52 18.63 -4.65
C TYR A 771 49.10 18.06 -4.60
N SER A 772 48.99 16.78 -4.36
CA SER A 772 47.74 16.10 -4.01
C SER A 772 47.81 15.70 -2.54
N TYR A 773 46.79 16.11 -1.78
CA TYR A 773 46.61 15.76 -0.37
C TYR A 773 45.43 14.79 -0.31
N GLN A 774 45.66 13.54 0.10
CA GLN A 774 44.63 12.49 0.11
C GLN A 774 44.53 11.86 1.49
N GLU A 775 43.32 11.71 2.02
CA GLU A 775 43.08 10.89 3.18
C GLU A 775 43.07 9.40 2.75
N VAL A 776 43.87 8.59 3.44
CA VAL A 776 43.96 7.16 3.15
C VAL A 776 43.42 6.41 4.34
N ALA A 777 42.38 5.61 4.13
CA ALA A 777 41.85 4.71 5.15
C ALA A 777 42.95 3.76 5.62
N SER A 778 43.10 3.56 6.91
CA SER A 778 43.99 2.56 7.49
C SER A 778 43.57 1.18 7.02
N SER A 779 44.24 0.62 5.99
CA SER A 779 43.99 -0.76 5.59
C SER A 779 44.75 -1.69 6.55
N ASP A 780 44.07 -2.71 7.01
CA ASP A 780 44.53 -3.78 7.92
C ASP A 780 45.57 -4.73 7.29
N ASP A 781 46.01 -4.46 6.08
CA ASP A 781 47.03 -5.24 5.39
C ASP A 781 48.41 -4.72 5.70
N GLY A 782 49.09 -5.31 6.66
CA GLY A 782 50.44 -5.09 7.21
C GLY A 782 51.59 -4.81 6.25
N LYS A 783 51.38 -4.11 5.14
CA LYS A 783 52.41 -3.52 4.28
C LYS A 783 52.42 -2.01 4.49
N SER A 784 53.45 -1.57 5.22
CA SER A 784 53.73 -0.20 5.61
C SER A 784 53.51 0.82 4.47
N VAL A 785 52.32 1.43 4.39
CA VAL A 785 52.19 2.74 3.76
C VAL A 785 52.79 3.73 4.76
N GLN A 786 53.93 4.36 4.42
CA GLN A 786 54.53 5.48 5.19
C GLN A 786 53.62 6.72 5.04
N SER A 787 52.34 6.63 5.42
CA SER A 787 51.45 7.77 5.63
C SER A 787 51.61 8.20 7.08
N ILE A 788 51.89 9.43 7.33
CA ILE A 788 51.84 9.98 8.67
C ILE A 788 50.38 10.22 8.95
N GLU A 789 49.80 9.44 9.87
CA GLU A 789 48.42 9.58 10.38
C GLU A 789 47.28 9.55 9.33
N GLY A 790 47.38 8.66 8.33
CA GLY A 790 46.26 8.47 7.36
C GLY A 790 46.20 9.52 6.25
N VAL A 791 47.21 10.36 6.07
CA VAL A 791 47.26 11.30 4.93
C VAL A 791 48.48 11.05 4.07
N LEU A 792 48.27 11.03 2.77
CA LEU A 792 49.27 10.86 1.72
C LEU A 792 49.45 12.19 0.98
N VAL A 793 50.68 12.68 0.94
CA VAL A 793 51.02 13.83 0.11
C VAL A 793 51.82 13.36 -1.11
N GLU A 794 51.38 13.71 -2.30
CA GLU A 794 51.95 13.25 -3.54
C GLU A 794 52.18 14.41 -4.52
N ILE A 795 53.25 14.36 -5.32
CA ILE A 795 53.43 15.21 -6.48
C ILE A 795 53.52 14.37 -7.75
N SER A 796 52.76 14.76 -8.74
CA SER A 796 52.68 14.07 -10.02
C SER A 796 53.33 14.93 -11.12
N ALA A 797 54.28 14.36 -11.85
CA ALA A 797 54.84 15.00 -13.01
C ALA A 797 55.39 13.96 -14.00
N ARG A 798 55.64 14.38 -15.23
CA ARG A 798 56.21 13.48 -16.23
C ARG A 798 57.66 13.12 -15.85
N ILE A 799 58.03 11.91 -16.21
CA ILE A 799 59.37 11.36 -15.91
C ILE A 799 60.48 12.33 -16.31
N GLU A 800 60.37 13.02 -17.44
CA GLU A 800 61.34 14.01 -17.93
C GLU A 800 61.46 15.23 -17.00
N ASP A 801 60.40 15.61 -16.33
CA ASP A 801 60.37 16.75 -15.43
C ASP A 801 61.02 16.47 -14.07
N PHE A 802 61.07 15.17 -13.68
CA PHE A 802 61.76 14.72 -12.46
C PHE A 802 63.23 14.42 -12.63
N MET A 803 63.78 14.40 -13.86
CA MET A 803 65.19 13.99 -14.13
C MET A 803 66.26 14.79 -13.40
N GLN A 804 65.97 16.02 -13.05
CA GLN A 804 66.91 16.91 -12.33
C GLN A 804 66.70 16.90 -10.82
N LEU A 805 65.68 16.17 -10.32
CA LEU A 805 65.32 16.13 -8.91
C LEU A 805 66.05 14.97 -8.22
N ARG A 806 66.65 15.25 -7.06
CA ARG A 806 67.33 14.26 -6.23
C ARG A 806 66.93 14.38 -4.77
N GLY A 807 67.03 13.27 -4.06
CA GLY A 807 66.77 13.21 -2.63
C GLY A 807 65.34 13.12 -2.24
N GLU A 808 65.10 13.12 -0.95
CA GLU A 808 63.75 13.16 -0.39
C GLU A 808 63.21 14.58 -0.40
N HIS A 809 61.95 14.68 -0.85
CA HIS A 809 61.20 15.95 -0.73
C HIS A 809 60.32 15.92 0.49
N ARG A 810 60.40 16.96 1.31
CA ARG A 810 59.63 17.11 2.53
C ARG A 810 59.01 18.50 2.56
N ILE A 811 57.80 18.56 3.10
CA ILE A 811 57.06 19.80 3.39
C ILE A 811 56.74 19.89 4.89
N ALA A 812 56.03 20.93 5.32
CA ALA A 812 55.61 21.14 6.71
C ALA A 812 56.83 21.09 7.66
N ASP A 813 57.83 21.95 7.42
CA ASP A 813 59.05 22.05 8.18
C ASP A 813 59.78 20.69 8.32
N GLY A 814 59.70 19.89 7.28
CA GLY A 814 60.33 18.57 7.25
C GLY A 814 59.50 17.43 7.89
N LYS A 815 58.36 17.74 8.47
CA LYS A 815 57.49 16.74 9.14
C LYS A 815 56.86 15.76 8.18
N LEU A 816 56.49 16.17 6.93
CA LEU A 816 55.86 15.33 5.94
C LEU A 816 56.79 14.99 4.77
N LYS A 817 56.91 13.68 4.48
CA LYS A 817 57.56 13.16 3.28
C LYS A 817 56.58 13.13 2.12
N VAL A 818 57.04 13.52 0.92
CA VAL A 818 56.20 13.59 -0.28
C VAL A 818 56.49 12.37 -1.18
N ARG A 819 55.46 11.72 -1.65
CA ARG A 819 55.54 10.63 -2.63
C ARG A 819 55.55 11.20 -4.06
N TYR A 820 56.37 10.58 -4.90
CA TYR A 820 56.46 10.94 -6.31
C TYR A 820 55.57 10.00 -7.13
N ASP A 821 54.64 10.55 -7.92
CA ASP A 821 53.91 9.83 -8.94
C ASP A 821 54.53 10.18 -10.31
N ILE A 822 55.34 9.24 -10.80
CA ILE A 822 56.10 9.41 -12.03
C ILE A 822 55.21 9.05 -13.22
N LEU A 823 54.95 10.01 -14.08
CA LEU A 823 54.05 9.85 -15.21
C LEU A 823 54.82 9.65 -16.53
N ALA A 824 54.29 8.81 -17.39
CA ALA A 824 54.71 8.68 -18.77
C ALA A 824 54.39 9.97 -19.56
N PRO A 825 54.92 10.15 -20.76
CA PRO A 825 54.58 11.30 -21.62
C PRO A 825 53.10 11.48 -21.91
N ASN A 826 52.28 10.41 -21.85
CA ASN A 826 50.81 10.43 -22.00
C ASN A 826 50.05 10.58 -20.68
N PHE A 827 50.71 10.98 -19.61
CA PHE A 827 50.20 11.21 -18.26
C PHE A 827 49.68 9.95 -17.51
N ARG A 828 50.01 8.75 -17.98
CA ARG A 828 49.76 7.52 -17.20
C ARG A 828 50.86 7.29 -16.18
N THR A 829 50.45 6.90 -14.96
CA THR A 829 51.41 6.53 -13.90
C THR A 829 52.32 5.39 -14.36
N ILE A 830 53.63 5.59 -14.26
CA ILE A 830 54.66 4.56 -14.45
C ILE A 830 54.89 3.88 -13.10
N GLN A 831 55.20 4.69 -12.10
CA GLN A 831 55.56 4.22 -10.76
C GLN A 831 55.28 5.29 -9.73
N LYS A 832 54.76 4.89 -8.57
CA LYS A 832 54.73 5.71 -7.37
C LYS A 832 55.84 5.34 -6.43
N THR A 833 56.67 6.28 -5.98
CA THR A 833 57.83 6.00 -5.12
C THR A 833 58.10 7.10 -4.09
N TRP A 834 58.57 6.71 -2.93
CA TRP A 834 59.10 7.59 -1.89
C TRP A 834 60.61 7.86 -2.05
N ASP A 835 61.27 7.02 -2.85
CA ASP A 835 62.69 7.07 -3.13
C ASP A 835 62.94 7.27 -4.64
N LEU A 836 63.04 8.53 -5.01
CA LEU A 836 63.31 8.89 -6.40
C LEU A 836 64.74 8.51 -6.84
N THR A 837 65.69 8.57 -5.92
CA THR A 837 67.06 8.18 -6.20
C THR A 837 67.19 6.69 -6.49
N GLY A 838 66.56 5.86 -5.68
CA GLY A 838 66.48 4.40 -5.93
C GLY A 838 65.75 4.08 -7.23
N PHE A 839 64.73 4.83 -7.59
CA PHE A 839 64.07 4.66 -8.87
C PHE A 839 65.03 4.90 -10.06
N TRP A 840 65.80 5.99 -10.01
CA TRP A 840 66.81 6.30 -11.06
C TRP A 840 67.90 5.25 -11.18
N GLN A 841 68.31 4.68 -10.04
CA GLN A 841 69.41 3.71 -10.00
C GLN A 841 68.97 2.30 -10.42
N ASN A 842 67.80 1.87 -9.98
CA ASN A 842 67.43 0.47 -10.07
C ASN A 842 66.33 0.20 -11.11
N THR A 843 65.37 1.13 -11.33
CA THR A 843 64.17 0.86 -12.13
C THR A 843 64.17 1.59 -13.48
N TYR A 844 64.82 2.76 -13.53
CA TYR A 844 64.78 3.62 -14.74
C TYR A 844 65.28 2.93 -16.01
N ALA A 845 66.29 2.09 -15.94
CA ALA A 845 66.85 1.39 -17.10
C ALA A 845 65.81 0.48 -17.80
N GLU A 846 64.97 -0.19 -17.04
CA GLU A 846 63.86 -1.04 -17.58
C GLU A 846 62.76 -0.19 -18.14
N VAL A 847 62.29 0.82 -17.40
CA VAL A 847 61.28 1.79 -17.84
C VAL A 847 61.73 2.51 -19.11
N ARG A 848 62.94 2.92 -19.23
CA ARG A 848 63.53 3.52 -20.43
C ARG A 848 63.48 2.60 -21.63
N LYS A 849 63.85 1.32 -21.47
CA LYS A 849 63.81 0.31 -22.52
C LYS A 849 62.39 0.13 -23.06
N GLU A 850 61.39 0.09 -22.20
CA GLU A 850 59.98 -0.06 -22.58
C GLU A 850 59.44 1.19 -23.25
N LEU A 851 59.63 2.38 -22.65
CA LEU A 851 58.98 3.60 -23.07
C LEU A 851 59.65 4.29 -24.24
N ARG A 852 60.97 4.11 -24.45
CA ARG A 852 61.69 4.67 -25.59
C ARG A 852 61.14 4.17 -26.92
N GLY A 853 60.70 2.89 -26.98
CA GLY A 853 60.08 2.35 -28.17
C GLY A 853 58.68 2.96 -28.47
N ARG A 854 57.98 3.28 -27.36
CA ARG A 854 56.60 3.82 -27.44
C ARG A 854 56.53 5.34 -27.60
N TYR A 855 57.58 6.07 -27.08
CA TYR A 855 57.65 7.55 -27.12
C TYR A 855 59.06 8.01 -27.61
N PRO A 856 59.43 7.78 -28.88
CA PRO A 856 60.78 8.06 -29.39
C PRO A 856 61.15 9.54 -29.48
N LYS A 857 60.17 10.44 -29.43
CA LYS A 857 60.37 11.89 -29.50
C LYS A 857 60.73 12.53 -28.14
N HIS A 858 60.65 11.79 -27.03
CA HIS A 858 60.98 12.28 -25.70
C HIS A 858 62.46 11.98 -25.36
N PRO A 859 63.13 12.80 -24.49
CA PRO A 859 64.50 12.56 -24.08
C PRO A 859 64.56 11.32 -23.16
N TRP A 860 65.38 10.35 -23.55
CA TRP A 860 65.64 9.10 -22.77
C TRP A 860 67.13 8.96 -22.54
N PRO A 861 67.79 9.78 -21.64
CA PRO A 861 69.21 9.66 -21.36
C PRO A 861 69.59 8.27 -20.85
N GLU A 862 70.83 7.88 -21.08
CA GLU A 862 71.32 6.54 -20.64
C GLU A 862 71.42 6.41 -19.13
N SER A 863 71.70 7.50 -18.48
CA SER A 863 71.67 7.60 -17.01
C SER A 863 71.15 8.99 -16.61
N VAL A 864 70.44 9.01 -15.51
CA VAL A 864 70.02 10.25 -14.87
C VAL A 864 71.00 10.54 -13.75
N LYS A 865 72.09 11.36 -14.03
CA LYS A 865 73.11 11.76 -13.09
C LYS A 865 72.68 12.77 -12.07
#